data_d66b4b633747fd3c2db347625f96ca4d
#
_entry.id   d66b4b633747fd3c2db347625f96ca4d
#
_cell.length_a   1.000
_cell.length_b   1.000
_cell.length_c   1.000
_cell.angle_alpha   90.00
_cell.angle_beta   90.00
_cell.angle_gamma   90.00
#
_symmetry.space_group_name_H-M   'P 1'
#
loop_
_entity.id
_entity.type
_entity.pdbx_description
1 polymer ?
#
loop_
_entity_poly.entity_id
_entity_poly.type
_entity_poly.pdbx_seq_one_letter_code
_entity_poly.pdbx_strand_id
1 'polypeptide(L)'
;NEEIYAYEDFEDESLLSKDLGINIFLEQTIYKQVKDNNLESDLKKLIIKIDKCLTSTNGALNFKSLGFKKYEGVGNNKIYGFDFNNKVNDSDRIIACFVDDYAKKNEFDFERYNNSQNKDKQGIILFSITKHNDQEREAQKVSKRINNSFYEHNQFKYVNEKKSKNIEIISVVNKNTQENNMTFRSLDFDDKQIIYQEVLTKEQSEQIHTFIQKSEPFILSGIAGSGKTISTVKLIPDMVEKIKNMGSDSKILYVTFSNNLKQYVKEKVIESYYEFNEYIDIKTFEDICTELNYKYNNKKIDRSRIITQNTYKKNFTKFLNYLHQTSRDGNILKFIKKYQKEKNIIYSEIFGILKGSMYVDWDREEKDIVKSEYYINDSNKIVEDYKIFAEEDREILYSITQKYNQWLVENEYYDINDIAFELQSLIKDKNINYEYVVVDEVQDFTEVQIYMLFLLAKEQEIYGKNKTRKILLAGDPNQIINPTFFKVGRLRKLFYLHGYNYEDKRLNENFRNSINIMKMNNIVNKIINDKLPARKEEDRQYEITKNNKTGIVEQVKASDENLKVIFTQINASAKVALIVSDDEKKEYLKEKYGCENAFTISEFKGKEFDNIIVYNILSDYADIYEEVYKKESLKEGHYSYYFNRFYVSITRANYNLVLIEEKETEILKEIKEKLGDNLRYIENIDTFKDLNLGELIGDSSELFNIGMKFFYDEEYAQAKNYFTRSVEPNSNNLAKICDLFEQEGKYDEKGDELFHIGEYKLAQTYYEKAYNFEKYAIMYLYMNNLSYEKQLREFYKCLDKQGINFSDLFDNYGYRFDKLHNILKNKIKKTNKLSSNIGLKIKNVNQLLGDINKKMNGR
;
A
#
# COMPACT_ATOMS: atom_id res chain seq x y z
N ASN A 1 25.14 -57.06 4.54
CA ASN A 1 23.86 -56.95 5.22
C ASN A 1 23.40 -55.48 5.11
N GLU A 2 22.65 -55.24 4.08
CA GLU A 2 21.93 -54.00 3.87
C GLU A 2 20.62 -54.12 4.68
N GLU A 3 20.53 -53.37 5.77
CA GLU A 3 19.22 -53.15 6.42
C GLU A 3 18.46 -52.10 5.63
N ILE A 4 17.47 -52.55 4.93
CA ILE A 4 16.41 -51.76 4.29
C ILE A 4 15.54 -51.24 5.41
N TYR A 5 15.74 -49.98 5.83
CA TYR A 5 14.78 -49.26 6.68
C TYR A 5 13.53 -48.95 5.84
N ALA A 6 12.43 -49.61 6.17
CA ALA A 6 11.13 -49.37 5.65
C ALA A 6 10.72 -47.93 5.92
N TYR A 7 10.20 -47.27 4.88
CA TYR A 7 9.53 -45.99 4.99
C TYR A 7 8.25 -46.15 5.78
N GLU A 8 8.25 -45.75 7.05
CA GLU A 8 7.03 -45.51 7.78
C GLU A 8 6.41 -44.21 7.25
N ASP A 9 5.20 -44.34 6.70
CA ASP A 9 4.35 -43.21 6.33
C ASP A 9 4.00 -42.42 7.59
N PHE A 10 4.67 -41.27 7.76
CA PHE A 10 4.36 -40.34 8.83
C PHE A 10 3.16 -39.44 8.43
N GLU A 11 1.95 -39.96 8.63
CA GLU A 11 0.70 -39.19 8.60
C GLU A 11 0.40 -38.43 9.90
N ASP A 12 1.39 -38.07 10.69
CA ASP A 12 1.14 -37.34 11.94
C ASP A 12 1.38 -35.84 11.74
N GLU A 13 0.37 -35.14 11.19
CA GLU A 13 0.34 -33.65 11.06
C GLU A 13 0.32 -32.94 12.42
N SER A 14 0.25 -33.65 13.54
CA SER A 14 0.15 -33.11 14.91
C SER A 14 1.49 -32.68 15.53
N LEU A 15 2.63 -32.91 14.87
CA LEU A 15 3.99 -32.70 15.42
C LEU A 15 4.69 -31.42 14.99
N LEU A 16 3.96 -30.43 14.47
CA LEU A 16 4.53 -29.11 14.28
C LEU A 16 4.55 -28.36 15.61
N SER A 17 5.65 -28.48 16.35
CA SER A 17 5.91 -27.55 17.45
C SER A 17 6.10 -26.14 16.84
N LYS A 18 5.58 -25.11 17.50
CA LYS A 18 5.74 -23.71 17.16
C LYS A 18 7.23 -23.25 17.09
N ASP A 19 8.17 -24.11 17.35
CA ASP A 19 9.58 -23.80 17.48
C ASP A 19 10.42 -24.75 16.62
N LEU A 20 10.62 -24.34 15.34
CA LEU A 20 11.65 -24.96 14.52
C LEU A 20 13.04 -24.66 15.13
N GLY A 21 13.94 -25.65 15.15
CA GLY A 21 15.34 -25.48 15.55
C GLY A 21 16.17 -24.69 14.54
N ILE A 22 15.58 -24.27 13.43
CA ILE A 22 16.25 -23.58 12.31
C ILE A 22 15.39 -22.45 11.77
N ASN A 23 16.04 -21.43 11.19
CA ASN A 23 15.39 -20.36 10.47
C ASN A 23 15.43 -20.61 8.95
N ILE A 24 14.29 -20.54 8.29
CA ILE A 24 14.17 -20.75 6.83
C ILE A 24 13.88 -19.44 6.13
N PHE A 25 14.63 -19.16 5.09
CA PHE A 25 14.46 -17.98 4.22
C PHE A 25 14.23 -18.45 2.79
N LEU A 26 13.22 -17.90 2.12
CA LEU A 26 12.93 -18.15 0.71
C LEU A 26 13.37 -16.95 -0.11
N GLU A 27 14.22 -17.18 -1.10
CA GLU A 27 14.46 -16.17 -2.14
C GLU A 27 13.23 -16.06 -3.04
N GLN A 28 13.04 -14.91 -3.68
CA GLN A 28 11.82 -14.58 -4.45
C GLN A 28 11.51 -15.61 -5.55
N THR A 29 12.53 -16.21 -6.17
CA THR A 29 12.33 -17.21 -7.23
C THR A 29 11.63 -18.45 -6.71
N ILE A 30 12.15 -19.05 -5.61
CA ILE A 30 11.53 -20.24 -5.02
C ILE A 30 10.16 -19.92 -4.41
N TYR A 31 9.99 -18.73 -3.83
CA TYR A 31 8.69 -18.32 -3.30
C TYR A 31 7.61 -18.34 -4.39
N LYS A 32 7.91 -17.78 -5.57
CA LYS A 32 7.00 -17.82 -6.71
C LYS A 32 6.76 -19.27 -7.18
N GLN A 33 7.81 -20.07 -7.33
CA GLN A 33 7.68 -21.48 -7.74
C GLN A 33 6.76 -22.27 -6.81
N VAL A 34 6.86 -22.04 -5.50
CA VAL A 34 6.02 -22.72 -4.50
C VAL A 34 4.55 -22.27 -4.62
N LYS A 35 4.31 -20.97 -4.77
CA LYS A 35 2.95 -20.41 -4.89
C LYS A 35 2.28 -20.80 -6.20
N ASP A 36 2.96 -20.59 -7.32
CA ASP A 36 2.41 -20.83 -8.66
C ASP A 36 2.11 -22.32 -8.93
N ASN A 37 2.83 -23.22 -8.28
CA ASN A 37 2.65 -24.67 -8.44
C ASN A 37 1.98 -25.36 -7.24
N ASN A 38 1.45 -24.62 -6.27
CA ASN A 38 0.79 -25.15 -5.07
C ASN A 38 1.63 -26.17 -4.28
N LEU A 39 2.95 -25.92 -4.15
CA LEU A 39 3.92 -26.83 -3.52
C LEU A 39 4.13 -26.60 -2.02
N GLU A 40 3.24 -25.88 -1.34
CA GLU A 40 3.39 -25.51 0.09
C GLU A 40 3.43 -26.75 1.01
N SER A 41 2.60 -27.76 0.74
CA SER A 41 2.57 -29.00 1.52
C SER A 41 3.89 -29.76 1.40
N ASP A 42 4.47 -29.82 0.21
CA ASP A 42 5.73 -30.51 -0.02
C ASP A 42 6.92 -29.75 0.57
N LEU A 43 6.90 -28.42 0.48
CA LEU A 43 7.88 -27.56 1.15
C LEU A 43 7.83 -27.74 2.67
N LYS A 44 6.65 -27.80 3.26
CA LYS A 44 6.44 -28.05 4.70
C LYS A 44 7.06 -29.37 5.13
N LYS A 45 6.82 -30.45 4.38
CA LYS A 45 7.41 -31.78 4.66
C LYS A 45 8.94 -31.75 4.61
N LEU A 46 9.51 -31.07 3.63
CA LEU A 46 10.97 -30.93 3.52
C LEU A 46 11.55 -30.16 4.71
N ILE A 47 10.94 -29.04 5.09
CA ILE A 47 11.41 -28.21 6.21
C ILE A 47 11.43 -28.99 7.51
N ILE A 48 10.37 -29.76 7.80
CA ILE A 48 10.32 -30.64 8.97
C ILE A 48 11.48 -31.67 8.96
N LYS A 49 11.79 -32.23 7.81
CA LYS A 49 12.92 -33.18 7.68
C LYS A 49 14.25 -32.48 7.89
N ILE A 50 14.45 -31.27 7.34
CA ILE A 50 15.68 -30.47 7.55
C ILE A 50 15.83 -30.13 9.04
N ASP A 51 14.78 -29.67 9.70
CA ASP A 51 14.79 -29.33 11.12
C ASP A 51 15.18 -30.55 11.99
N LYS A 52 14.55 -31.70 11.77
CA LYS A 52 14.89 -32.95 12.46
C LYS A 52 16.35 -33.35 12.25
N CYS A 53 16.91 -33.14 11.06
CA CYS A 53 18.31 -33.46 10.78
C CYS A 53 19.29 -32.53 11.52
N LEU A 54 18.96 -31.26 11.64
CA LEU A 54 19.82 -30.26 12.30
C LEU A 54 19.74 -30.32 13.83
N THR A 55 18.61 -30.70 14.38
CA THR A 55 18.38 -30.75 15.84
C THR A 55 18.78 -32.09 16.47
N SER A 56 19.08 -33.12 15.65
CA SER A 56 19.50 -34.41 16.15
C SER A 56 21.00 -34.44 16.57
N THR A 57 21.32 -35.14 17.61
CA THR A 57 22.71 -35.24 18.16
C THR A 57 23.77 -35.82 17.19
N ASN A 58 23.33 -36.36 16.05
CA ASN A 58 24.19 -36.88 14.97
C ASN A 58 24.06 -36.09 13.65
N GLY A 59 23.87 -34.77 13.70
CA GLY A 59 23.46 -33.87 12.62
C GLY A 59 24.11 -34.10 11.25
N ALA A 60 25.43 -34.35 11.17
CA ALA A 60 26.13 -34.47 9.90
C ALA A 60 25.85 -35.79 9.14
N LEU A 61 25.43 -36.86 9.81
CA LEU A 61 25.14 -38.18 9.20
C LEU A 61 23.73 -38.27 8.64
N ASN A 62 22.78 -37.46 9.13
CA ASN A 62 21.38 -37.51 8.75
C ASN A 62 21.06 -36.74 7.46
N PHE A 63 21.95 -35.83 7.03
CA PHE A 63 21.72 -35.11 5.76
C PHE A 63 21.74 -35.98 4.51
N LYS A 64 22.37 -37.19 4.59
CA LYS A 64 22.33 -38.14 3.47
C LYS A 64 20.90 -38.60 3.12
N SER A 65 20.02 -38.68 4.10
CA SER A 65 18.62 -39.10 3.91
C SER A 65 17.79 -38.07 3.16
N LEU A 66 18.26 -36.82 3.08
CA LEU A 66 17.65 -35.68 2.34
C LEU A 66 18.22 -35.53 0.93
N GLY A 67 19.04 -36.46 0.46
CA GLY A 67 19.76 -36.31 -0.80
C GLY A 67 20.74 -35.13 -0.79
N PHE A 68 21.24 -34.74 0.39
CA PHE A 68 22.11 -33.59 0.55
C PHE A 68 23.37 -33.71 -0.31
N LYS A 69 23.57 -32.75 -1.18
CA LYS A 69 24.75 -32.66 -2.07
C LYS A 69 25.34 -31.26 -1.96
N LYS A 70 26.66 -31.19 -1.74
CA LYS A 70 27.41 -29.96 -1.90
C LYS A 70 27.84 -29.85 -3.35
N TYR A 71 27.62 -28.70 -3.99
CA TYR A 71 28.06 -28.48 -5.36
C TYR A 71 29.47 -27.89 -5.36
N GLU A 72 30.39 -28.53 -6.10
CA GLU A 72 31.76 -28.06 -6.28
C GLU A 72 31.88 -27.23 -7.55
N GLY A 73 32.87 -26.31 -7.58
CA GLY A 73 33.11 -25.47 -8.76
C GLY A 73 32.15 -24.29 -8.94
N VAL A 74 31.38 -23.95 -7.93
CA VAL A 74 30.42 -22.81 -7.91
C VAL A 74 31.04 -21.53 -7.32
N GLY A 75 32.34 -21.34 -7.50
CA GLY A 75 33.08 -20.19 -6.95
C GLY A 75 33.27 -20.26 -5.44
N ASN A 76 33.30 -19.09 -4.77
CA ASN A 76 33.54 -18.99 -3.32
C ASN A 76 32.32 -19.32 -2.45
N ASN A 77 31.15 -19.57 -3.05
CA ASN A 77 29.93 -19.87 -2.31
C ASN A 77 29.78 -21.36 -2.02
N LYS A 78 29.33 -21.67 -0.83
CA LYS A 78 28.94 -23.03 -0.47
C LYS A 78 27.47 -23.24 -0.81
N ILE A 79 27.18 -23.79 -1.96
CA ILE A 79 25.84 -24.09 -2.46
C ILE A 79 25.55 -25.59 -2.23
N TYR A 80 24.33 -25.86 -1.81
CA TYR A 80 23.84 -27.17 -1.47
C TYR A 80 22.55 -27.50 -2.21
N GLY A 81 22.24 -28.80 -2.36
CA GLY A 81 20.95 -29.27 -2.89
C GLY A 81 20.32 -30.27 -1.95
N PHE A 82 18.99 -30.23 -1.88
CA PHE A 82 18.15 -31.18 -1.16
C PHE A 82 17.15 -31.82 -2.11
N ASP A 83 16.82 -33.10 -1.90
CA ASP A 83 15.75 -33.76 -2.63
C ASP A 83 14.38 -33.16 -2.29
N PHE A 84 13.61 -32.88 -3.32
CA PHE A 84 12.26 -32.33 -3.22
C PHE A 84 11.30 -33.22 -4.02
N ASN A 85 10.30 -33.78 -3.39
CA ASN A 85 9.40 -34.78 -3.94
C ASN A 85 10.04 -36.17 -4.25
N ASN A 86 9.80 -37.12 -3.37
CA ASN A 86 10.22 -38.53 -3.49
C ASN A 86 9.37 -39.34 -4.49
N LYS A 87 9.30 -38.93 -5.75
CA LYS A 87 8.85 -39.85 -6.82
C LYS A 87 10.08 -40.56 -7.39
N VAL A 88 10.11 -41.85 -7.29
CA VAL A 88 11.26 -42.78 -7.44
C VAL A 88 12.10 -42.60 -8.72
N ASN A 89 11.71 -41.81 -9.70
CA ASN A 89 12.46 -41.60 -10.97
C ASN A 89 12.55 -40.12 -11.45
N ASP A 90 12.04 -39.13 -10.74
CA ASP A 90 12.08 -37.72 -11.18
C ASP A 90 12.03 -36.77 -9.96
N SER A 91 13.03 -36.91 -9.08
CA SER A 91 13.15 -36.04 -7.92
C SER A 91 13.57 -34.64 -8.35
N ASP A 92 12.74 -33.63 -8.07
CA ASP A 92 13.15 -32.24 -8.14
C ASP A 92 14.17 -31.97 -7.02
N ARG A 93 15.00 -30.94 -7.22
CA ARG A 93 16.00 -30.50 -6.26
C ARG A 93 15.73 -29.07 -5.81
N ILE A 94 15.91 -28.80 -4.52
CA ILE A 94 15.98 -27.42 -4.00
C ILE A 94 17.46 -27.03 -3.87
N ILE A 95 17.81 -25.89 -4.45
CA ILE A 95 19.11 -25.26 -4.32
C ILE A 95 19.10 -24.32 -3.12
N ALA A 96 20.08 -24.46 -2.23
CA ALA A 96 20.14 -23.76 -0.94
C ALA A 96 21.54 -23.31 -0.55
N CYS A 97 21.61 -22.39 0.42
CA CYS A 97 22.85 -21.95 1.08
C CYS A 97 22.58 -21.69 2.56
N PHE A 98 23.52 -21.98 3.44
CA PHE A 98 23.40 -21.52 4.82
C PHE A 98 23.63 -20.02 4.91
N VAL A 99 22.92 -19.33 5.80
CA VAL A 99 23.05 -17.87 5.98
C VAL A 99 24.49 -17.48 6.27
N ASP A 100 25.22 -18.28 7.07
CA ASP A 100 26.63 -18.03 7.39
C ASP A 100 27.54 -18.10 6.19
N ASP A 101 27.23 -18.92 5.22
CA ASP A 101 27.98 -19.08 3.96
C ASP A 101 27.50 -18.12 2.87
N TYR A 102 26.43 -17.33 3.11
CA TYR A 102 25.92 -16.37 2.15
C TYR A 102 26.80 -15.11 2.09
N ALA A 103 27.40 -14.85 0.95
CA ALA A 103 28.38 -13.77 0.79
C ALA A 103 27.86 -12.37 1.12
N LYS A 104 26.55 -12.16 0.92
CA LYS A 104 25.86 -10.87 1.15
C LYS A 104 24.97 -10.85 2.39
N LYS A 105 25.23 -11.71 3.37
CA LYS A 105 24.43 -11.78 4.61
C LYS A 105 24.32 -10.46 5.36
N ASN A 106 25.30 -9.57 5.19
CA ASN A 106 25.31 -8.26 5.86
C ASN A 106 24.41 -7.21 5.19
N GLU A 107 23.83 -7.47 4.01
CA GLU A 107 22.91 -6.56 3.33
C GLU A 107 21.47 -6.69 3.87
N PHE A 108 21.13 -7.83 4.46
CA PHE A 108 19.81 -8.14 4.98
C PHE A 108 19.83 -8.42 6.48
N ASP A 109 18.76 -8.06 7.16
CA ASP A 109 18.61 -8.27 8.60
C ASP A 109 18.01 -9.65 8.90
N PHE A 110 18.76 -10.71 8.58
CA PHE A 110 18.32 -12.09 8.88
C PHE A 110 18.22 -12.37 10.39
N GLU A 111 18.96 -11.64 11.23
CA GLU A 111 19.00 -11.83 12.69
C GLU A 111 17.67 -11.43 13.35
N ARG A 112 16.97 -10.45 12.79
CA ARG A 112 15.67 -9.98 13.29
C ARG A 112 14.59 -11.08 13.29
N TYR A 113 14.74 -12.07 12.42
CA TYR A 113 13.79 -13.18 12.28
C TYR A 113 14.18 -14.42 13.09
N ASN A 114 15.23 -14.33 13.89
CA ASN A 114 15.56 -15.34 14.89
C ASN A 114 14.54 -15.24 16.03
N ASN A 115 13.74 -16.28 16.23
CA ASN A 115 12.85 -16.35 17.38
C ASN A 115 13.62 -16.09 18.67
N SER A 116 13.11 -15.21 19.51
CA SER A 116 13.76 -14.62 20.68
C SER A 116 14.31 -15.61 21.73
N GLN A 117 13.99 -16.90 21.63
CA GLN A 117 14.41 -17.92 22.58
C GLN A 117 15.72 -18.65 22.21
N ASN A 118 16.20 -18.56 20.95
CA ASN A 118 17.43 -19.24 20.52
C ASN A 118 18.24 -18.38 19.56
N LYS A 119 19.16 -17.58 20.10
CA LYS A 119 20.06 -16.73 19.31
C LYS A 119 21.05 -17.51 18.44
N ASP A 120 21.22 -18.80 18.68
CA ASP A 120 22.20 -19.67 18.00
C ASP A 120 21.56 -20.54 16.90
N LYS A 121 20.34 -20.26 16.47
CA LYS A 121 19.68 -21.04 15.40
C LYS A 121 20.37 -20.80 14.06
N GLN A 122 20.73 -21.89 13.40
CA GLN A 122 21.29 -21.86 12.05
C GLN A 122 20.22 -21.44 11.03
N GLY A 123 20.55 -20.56 10.09
CA GLY A 123 19.65 -20.12 9.03
C GLY A 123 19.96 -20.81 7.70
N ILE A 124 18.93 -21.17 6.93
CA ILE A 124 19.06 -21.70 5.56
C ILE A 124 18.27 -20.82 4.60
N ILE A 125 18.88 -20.45 3.48
CA ILE A 125 18.26 -19.74 2.37
C ILE A 125 17.98 -20.75 1.25
N LEU A 126 16.75 -20.83 0.81
CA LEU A 126 16.32 -21.64 -0.34
C LEU A 126 16.16 -20.74 -1.56
N PHE A 127 16.72 -21.09 -2.72
CA PHE A 127 16.79 -20.23 -3.91
C PHE A 127 15.86 -20.66 -5.04
N SER A 128 15.86 -21.94 -5.39
CA SER A 128 15.07 -22.42 -6.53
C SER A 128 14.79 -23.92 -6.45
N ILE A 129 13.71 -24.35 -7.12
CA ILE A 129 13.39 -25.75 -7.38
C ILE A 129 13.80 -26.03 -8.82
N THR A 130 14.53 -27.14 -9.05
CA THR A 130 15.04 -27.53 -10.35
C THR A 130 14.96 -29.04 -10.57
N LYS A 131 14.94 -29.49 -11.82
CA LYS A 131 15.03 -30.90 -12.17
C LYS A 131 16.39 -31.48 -11.79
N HIS A 132 16.44 -32.77 -11.45
CA HIS A 132 17.69 -33.45 -11.06
C HIS A 132 18.81 -33.30 -12.13
N ASN A 133 18.47 -33.35 -13.40
CA ASN A 133 19.43 -33.22 -14.49
C ASN A 133 19.99 -31.80 -14.67
N ASP A 134 19.28 -30.77 -14.20
CA ASP A 134 19.66 -29.35 -14.33
C ASP A 134 20.29 -28.77 -13.06
N GLN A 135 20.40 -29.55 -11.99
CA GLN A 135 20.78 -29.07 -10.66
C GLN A 135 22.17 -28.37 -10.62
N GLU A 136 23.18 -28.88 -11.34
CA GLU A 136 24.53 -28.26 -11.36
C GLU A 136 24.54 -26.92 -12.11
N ARG A 137 23.79 -26.85 -13.22
CA ARG A 137 23.61 -25.62 -13.99
C ARG A 137 22.86 -24.57 -13.16
N GLU A 138 21.85 -24.97 -12.41
CA GLU A 138 21.08 -24.06 -11.54
C GLU A 138 21.92 -23.60 -10.34
N ALA A 139 22.67 -24.48 -9.71
CA ALA A 139 23.61 -24.11 -8.63
C ALA A 139 24.67 -23.09 -9.10
N GLN A 140 25.18 -23.23 -10.35
CA GLN A 140 26.07 -22.24 -10.94
C GLN A 140 25.37 -20.90 -11.19
N LYS A 141 24.12 -20.90 -11.64
CA LYS A 141 23.33 -19.66 -11.80
C LYS A 141 23.11 -18.98 -10.45
N VAL A 142 22.71 -19.73 -9.42
CA VAL A 142 22.55 -19.20 -8.06
C VAL A 142 23.85 -18.61 -7.54
N SER A 143 24.97 -19.33 -7.69
CA SER A 143 26.27 -18.83 -7.28
C SER A 143 26.68 -17.54 -8.00
N LYS A 144 26.44 -17.44 -9.32
CA LYS A 144 26.67 -16.21 -10.08
C LYS A 144 25.78 -15.06 -9.59
N ARG A 145 24.51 -15.34 -9.26
CA ARG A 145 23.61 -14.34 -8.67
C ARG A 145 24.12 -13.82 -7.33
N ILE A 146 24.63 -14.69 -6.46
CA ILE A 146 25.19 -14.30 -5.16
C ILE A 146 26.48 -13.48 -5.34
N ASN A 147 27.34 -13.85 -6.29
CA ASN A 147 28.65 -13.21 -6.50
C ASN A 147 28.58 -11.92 -7.32
N ASN A 148 27.55 -11.71 -8.10
CA ASN A 148 27.42 -10.47 -8.86
C ASN A 148 27.27 -9.30 -7.90
N SER A 149 28.41 -8.68 -7.59
CA SER A 149 28.50 -7.49 -6.77
C SER A 149 27.89 -6.32 -7.51
N PHE A 150 26.61 -6.08 -7.26
CA PHE A 150 25.89 -4.92 -7.75
C PHE A 150 26.43 -3.61 -7.17
N TYR A 151 27.20 -3.70 -6.09
CA TYR A 151 27.61 -2.58 -5.24
C TYR A 151 28.88 -1.87 -5.68
N GLU A 152 29.75 -2.49 -6.43
CA GLU A 152 31.02 -1.83 -6.76
C GLU A 152 30.88 -0.75 -7.83
N HIS A 153 29.77 -0.67 -8.57
CA HIS A 153 29.64 0.21 -9.74
C HIS A 153 28.56 1.29 -9.61
N ASN A 154 27.75 1.29 -8.53
CA ASN A 154 26.73 2.32 -8.27
C ASN A 154 27.03 3.19 -7.04
N GLN A 155 28.26 3.18 -6.53
CA GLN A 155 28.71 4.20 -5.61
C GLN A 155 28.85 5.52 -6.37
N PHE A 156 27.81 6.31 -6.38
CA PHE A 156 27.97 7.74 -6.55
C PHE A 156 28.79 8.24 -5.36
N LYS A 157 30.09 8.41 -5.56
CA LYS A 157 30.90 9.12 -4.58
C LYS A 157 30.36 10.53 -4.50
N TYR A 158 29.66 10.82 -3.42
CA TYR A 158 29.44 12.17 -2.96
C TYR A 158 30.81 12.73 -2.59
N VAL A 159 31.46 13.39 -3.53
CA VAL A 159 32.56 14.28 -3.19
C VAL A 159 31.91 15.59 -2.75
N ASN A 160 31.92 15.81 -1.46
CA ASN A 160 31.61 17.10 -0.84
C ASN A 160 32.72 18.11 -1.23
N GLU A 161 32.74 18.55 -2.46
CA GLU A 161 33.53 19.70 -2.87
C GLU A 161 32.61 20.87 -3.18
N LYS A 162 32.62 21.82 -2.28
CA LYS A 162 32.23 23.19 -2.52
C LYS A 162 33.09 23.77 -3.66
N LYS A 163 32.66 23.65 -4.90
CA LYS A 163 33.15 24.26 -6.16
C LYS A 163 33.37 23.23 -7.28
N SER A 164 32.30 22.90 -7.99
CA SER A 164 32.38 22.88 -9.47
C SER A 164 31.02 22.55 -10.09
N LYS A 165 30.71 23.26 -11.13
CA LYS A 165 29.42 23.29 -11.85
C LYS A 165 29.24 22.16 -12.89
N ASN A 166 29.92 21.04 -12.79
CA ASN A 166 29.75 19.94 -13.74
C ASN A 166 29.71 18.61 -12.99
N ILE A 167 28.52 18.04 -12.88
CA ILE A 167 28.34 16.64 -12.47
C ILE A 167 28.31 15.80 -13.74
N GLU A 168 29.40 15.14 -14.07
CA GLU A 168 29.41 14.08 -15.09
C GLU A 168 28.67 12.85 -14.53
N ILE A 169 27.60 12.47 -15.19
CA ILE A 169 26.91 11.19 -14.92
C ILE A 169 27.74 10.10 -15.60
N ILE A 170 28.66 9.49 -14.87
CA ILE A 170 29.40 8.32 -15.36
C ILE A 170 28.52 7.10 -15.15
N SER A 171 27.84 6.68 -16.19
CA SER A 171 27.14 5.39 -16.25
C SER A 171 28.06 4.33 -16.81
N VAL A 172 28.66 3.51 -15.96
CA VAL A 172 29.31 2.27 -16.42
C VAL A 172 28.26 1.15 -16.37
N VAL A 173 27.70 0.84 -17.51
CA VAL A 173 26.80 -0.31 -17.68
C VAL A 173 27.59 -1.50 -18.15
N ASN A 174 27.69 -2.53 -17.32
CA ASN A 174 28.22 -3.82 -17.77
C ASN A 174 27.10 -4.57 -18.52
N LYS A 175 27.31 -4.81 -19.83
CA LYS A 175 26.33 -5.35 -20.79
C LYS A 175 25.83 -6.80 -20.54
N ASN A 176 26.19 -7.46 -19.44
CA ASN A 176 25.98 -8.92 -19.28
C ASN A 176 25.35 -9.37 -17.95
N THR A 177 24.44 -8.62 -17.36
CA THR A 177 23.77 -9.12 -16.15
C THR A 177 22.25 -9.14 -16.31
N GLN A 178 21.76 -10.27 -16.77
CA GLN A 178 20.37 -10.65 -16.62
C GLN A 178 20.08 -11.09 -15.18
N GLU A 179 19.01 -10.52 -14.61
CA GLU A 179 18.25 -10.98 -13.45
C GLU A 179 18.96 -11.10 -12.11
N ASN A 180 18.68 -10.14 -11.17
CA ASN A 180 18.93 -10.46 -9.75
C ASN A 180 18.43 -9.40 -8.75
N ASN A 181 17.11 -9.33 -8.55
CA ASN A 181 16.60 -8.85 -7.26
C ASN A 181 16.58 -10.02 -6.30
N MET A 182 17.49 -10.03 -5.34
CA MET A 182 17.37 -10.96 -4.23
C MET A 182 16.55 -10.29 -3.12
N THR A 183 15.28 -10.63 -3.08
CA THR A 183 14.43 -10.37 -1.93
C THR A 183 14.16 -11.67 -1.22
N PHE A 184 14.11 -11.65 0.09
CA PHE A 184 13.94 -12.83 0.93
C PHE A 184 12.68 -12.75 1.76
N ARG A 185 12.10 -13.90 2.06
CA ARG A 185 11.01 -14.04 3.03
C ARG A 185 11.41 -15.05 4.08
N SER A 186 11.30 -14.66 5.34
CA SER A 186 11.34 -15.62 6.42
C SER A 186 10.07 -16.45 6.42
N LEU A 187 10.20 -17.69 6.85
CA LEU A 187 9.13 -18.63 6.89
C LEU A 187 8.85 -19.00 8.33
N ASP A 188 7.60 -18.86 8.75
CA ASP A 188 7.11 -19.25 10.06
C ASP A 188 5.91 -20.18 9.90
N PHE A 189 5.54 -20.93 10.94
CA PHE A 189 4.43 -21.86 10.92
C PHE A 189 3.43 -21.49 12.00
N ASP A 190 2.19 -21.29 11.61
CA ASP A 190 1.03 -21.38 12.50
C ASP A 190 0.43 -22.79 12.36
N ASP A 191 -0.30 -23.27 13.36
CA ASP A 191 -0.78 -24.66 13.51
C ASP A 191 -1.30 -25.35 12.23
N LYS A 192 -1.57 -24.61 11.14
CA LYS A 192 -2.12 -25.13 9.88
C LYS A 192 -1.55 -24.54 8.59
N GLN A 193 -0.78 -23.45 8.61
CA GLN A 193 -0.33 -22.78 7.39
C GLN A 193 1.06 -22.18 7.51
N ILE A 194 1.71 -22.02 6.36
CA ILE A 194 3.01 -21.35 6.25
C ILE A 194 2.77 -19.84 6.20
N ILE A 195 3.47 -19.10 7.05
CA ILE A 195 3.47 -17.65 7.10
C ILE A 195 4.75 -17.14 6.45
N TYR A 196 4.61 -16.22 5.51
CA TYR A 196 5.73 -15.60 4.80
C TYR A 196 5.88 -14.13 5.22
N GLN A 197 7.07 -13.74 5.64
CA GLN A 197 7.36 -12.36 6.02
C GLN A 197 8.52 -11.82 5.18
N GLU A 198 8.36 -10.65 4.55
CA GLU A 198 9.44 -9.98 3.82
C GLU A 198 10.59 -9.65 4.79
N VAL A 199 11.82 -9.95 4.36
CA VAL A 199 13.05 -9.61 5.09
C VAL A 199 13.47 -8.19 4.71
N LEU A 200 13.60 -7.31 5.71
CA LEU A 200 14.06 -5.93 5.51
C LEU A 200 15.55 -5.89 5.21
N THR A 201 15.98 -4.86 4.47
CA THR A 201 17.40 -4.53 4.42
C THR A 201 17.88 -4.00 5.78
N LYS A 202 19.18 -4.01 6.02
CA LYS A 202 19.73 -3.43 7.27
C LYS A 202 19.40 -1.94 7.39
N GLU A 203 19.48 -1.19 6.27
CA GLU A 203 19.11 0.22 6.27
C GLU A 203 17.66 0.43 6.72
N GLN A 204 16.70 -0.31 6.13
CA GLN A 204 15.31 -0.23 6.54
C GLN A 204 15.13 -0.60 8.01
N SER A 205 15.72 -1.72 8.44
CA SER A 205 15.59 -2.22 9.80
C SER A 205 16.19 -1.26 10.85
N GLU A 206 17.39 -0.75 10.64
CA GLU A 206 18.05 0.20 11.54
C GLU A 206 17.26 1.51 11.67
N GLN A 207 16.76 2.03 10.56
CA GLN A 207 16.00 3.28 10.59
C GLN A 207 14.70 3.15 11.36
N ILE A 208 13.89 2.11 11.10
CA ILE A 208 12.61 1.94 11.79
C ILE A 208 12.79 1.51 13.26
N HIS A 209 13.83 0.76 13.58
CA HIS A 209 14.09 0.33 14.97
C HIS A 209 14.34 1.52 15.92
N THR A 210 14.87 2.63 15.39
CA THR A 210 15.05 3.87 16.11
C THR A 210 13.73 4.39 16.70
N PHE A 211 12.61 4.26 15.97
CA PHE A 211 11.29 4.66 16.46
C PHE A 211 10.87 3.88 17.72
N ILE A 212 11.08 2.57 17.71
CA ILE A 212 10.76 1.72 18.87
C ILE A 212 11.66 2.00 20.07
N GLN A 213 12.96 2.28 19.84
CA GLN A 213 13.93 2.54 20.91
C GLN A 213 13.71 3.90 21.58
N LYS A 214 13.58 4.97 20.76
CA LYS A 214 13.51 6.34 21.28
C LYS A 214 12.11 6.72 21.75
N SER A 215 11.06 6.12 21.18
CA SER A 215 9.66 6.46 21.48
C SER A 215 9.34 7.96 21.27
N GLU A 216 10.00 8.59 20.32
CA GLU A 216 9.84 10.00 19.92
C GLU A 216 9.04 10.08 18.60
N PRO A 217 8.44 11.23 18.26
CA PRO A 217 7.88 11.47 16.93
C PRO A 217 8.89 11.16 15.82
N PHE A 218 8.42 10.51 14.76
CA PHE A 218 9.30 9.98 13.73
C PHE A 218 8.75 10.32 12.33
N ILE A 219 9.57 10.93 11.50
CA ILE A 219 9.30 11.18 10.09
C ILE A 219 10.09 10.16 9.28
N LEU A 220 9.39 9.36 8.47
CA LEU A 220 9.98 8.42 7.53
C LEU A 220 9.69 8.86 6.10
N SER A 221 10.57 9.67 5.55
CA SER A 221 10.50 10.02 4.14
C SER A 221 11.09 8.90 3.29
N GLY A 222 10.51 8.63 2.12
CA GLY A 222 11.07 7.63 1.23
C GLY A 222 10.52 7.77 -0.18
N ILE A 223 11.37 7.47 -1.16
CA ILE A 223 11.00 7.51 -2.58
C ILE A 223 9.99 6.42 -2.95
N ALA A 224 9.42 6.52 -4.16
CA ALA A 224 8.57 5.47 -4.72
C ALA A 224 9.30 4.12 -4.68
N GLY A 225 8.62 3.07 -4.21
CA GLY A 225 9.19 1.72 -4.17
C GLY A 225 10.29 1.48 -3.12
N SER A 226 10.47 2.37 -2.14
CA SER A 226 11.48 2.21 -1.08
C SER A 226 11.05 1.26 0.06
N GLY A 227 9.83 0.71 0.02
CA GLY A 227 9.36 -0.23 1.03
C GLY A 227 8.86 0.42 2.33
N LYS A 228 8.46 1.71 2.32
CA LYS A 228 7.89 2.42 3.50
C LYS A 228 6.80 1.62 4.20
N THR A 229 5.76 1.22 3.47
CA THR A 229 4.63 0.46 4.01
C THR A 229 5.08 -0.88 4.61
N ILE A 230 5.97 -1.60 3.93
CA ILE A 230 6.51 -2.86 4.45
C ILE A 230 7.29 -2.61 5.75
N SER A 231 8.12 -1.58 5.77
CA SER A 231 8.90 -1.19 6.96
C SER A 231 7.99 -0.86 8.15
N THR A 232 6.95 -0.05 7.93
CA THR A 232 6.02 0.34 9.01
C THR A 232 5.18 -0.83 9.51
N VAL A 233 4.75 -1.74 8.62
CA VAL A 233 4.04 -2.98 9.01
C VAL A 233 4.93 -3.87 9.87
N LYS A 234 6.24 -3.96 9.59
CA LYS A 234 7.20 -4.75 10.37
C LYS A 234 7.47 -4.22 11.78
N LEU A 235 7.08 -3.00 12.09
CA LEU A 235 7.13 -2.46 13.47
C LEU A 235 5.99 -2.97 14.36
N ILE A 236 4.91 -3.45 13.77
CA ILE A 236 3.69 -3.80 14.53
C ILE A 236 3.96 -4.87 15.59
N PRO A 237 4.67 -5.98 15.31
CA PRO A 237 5.01 -6.96 16.33
C PRO A 237 5.75 -6.36 17.53
N ASP A 238 6.76 -5.53 17.29
CA ASP A 238 7.56 -4.90 18.35
C ASP A 238 6.71 -3.93 19.19
N MET A 239 5.80 -3.19 18.56
CA MET A 239 4.86 -2.31 19.25
C MET A 239 3.87 -3.09 20.10
N VAL A 240 3.32 -4.20 19.59
CA VAL A 240 2.39 -5.07 20.32
C VAL A 240 3.09 -5.70 21.53
N GLU A 241 4.34 -6.17 21.37
CA GLU A 241 5.11 -6.72 22.48
C GLU A 241 5.31 -5.68 23.60
N LYS A 242 5.66 -4.44 23.23
CA LYS A 242 5.79 -3.36 24.23
C LYS A 242 4.47 -3.07 24.95
N ILE A 243 3.34 -3.05 24.25
CA ILE A 243 2.03 -2.85 24.87
C ILE A 243 1.70 -4.00 25.84
N LYS A 244 1.94 -5.26 25.43
CA LYS A 244 1.76 -6.45 26.28
C LYS A 244 2.59 -6.36 27.56
N ASN A 245 3.86 -5.95 27.43
CA ASN A 245 4.79 -5.82 28.57
C ASN A 245 4.39 -4.69 29.53
N MET A 246 3.68 -3.67 29.07
CA MET A 246 3.14 -2.60 29.91
C MET A 246 1.88 -3.02 30.69
N GLY A 247 1.27 -4.16 30.36
CA GLY A 247 -0.01 -4.60 30.92
C GLY A 247 -1.15 -3.62 30.66
N SER A 248 -1.11 -2.91 29.53
CA SER A 248 -2.04 -1.84 29.16
C SER A 248 -3.05 -2.33 28.13
N ASP A 249 -4.31 -1.86 28.26
CA ASP A 249 -5.36 -2.04 27.24
C ASP A 249 -5.23 -1.05 26.06
N SER A 250 -4.12 -0.31 25.99
CA SER A 250 -3.83 0.64 24.91
C SER A 250 -3.65 -0.06 23.57
N LYS A 251 -3.89 0.68 22.49
CA LYS A 251 -3.84 0.16 21.13
C LYS A 251 -2.88 0.94 20.22
N ILE A 252 -2.58 0.32 19.08
CA ILE A 252 -1.93 0.93 17.93
C ILE A 252 -3.02 1.41 16.97
N LEU A 253 -2.89 2.62 16.45
CA LEU A 253 -3.67 3.10 15.31
C LEU A 253 -2.78 3.11 14.07
N TYR A 254 -3.14 2.33 13.07
CA TYR A 254 -2.49 2.35 11.75
C TYR A 254 -3.42 3.01 10.74
N VAL A 255 -3.00 4.14 10.18
CA VAL A 255 -3.80 4.97 9.28
C VAL A 255 -3.29 4.82 7.86
N THR A 256 -4.18 4.49 6.94
CA THR A 256 -3.90 4.41 5.50
C THR A 256 -4.74 5.42 4.74
N PHE A 257 -4.26 5.82 3.57
CA PHE A 257 -5.02 6.73 2.71
C PHE A 257 -6.15 6.03 1.95
N SER A 258 -5.92 4.81 1.43
CA SER A 258 -6.89 4.07 0.60
C SER A 258 -7.38 2.79 1.26
N ASN A 259 -8.57 2.34 0.83
CA ASN A 259 -9.14 1.07 1.29
C ASN A 259 -8.33 -0.15 0.80
N ASN A 260 -7.75 -0.07 -0.40
CA ASN A 260 -6.89 -1.12 -0.91
C ASN A 260 -5.64 -1.28 -0.03
N LEU A 261 -5.00 -0.17 0.36
CA LEU A 261 -3.85 -0.21 1.26
C LEU A 261 -4.24 -0.70 2.67
N LYS A 262 -5.40 -0.27 3.19
CA LYS A 262 -5.98 -0.80 4.43
C LYS A 262 -6.14 -2.32 4.37
N GLN A 263 -6.68 -2.85 3.28
CA GLN A 263 -6.86 -4.29 3.09
C GLN A 263 -5.51 -5.02 3.02
N TYR A 264 -4.55 -4.48 2.28
CA TYR A 264 -3.19 -5.01 2.21
C TYR A 264 -2.53 -5.09 3.60
N VAL A 265 -2.59 -4.02 4.39
CA VAL A 265 -2.03 -4.01 5.74
C VAL A 265 -2.76 -5.00 6.65
N LYS A 266 -4.09 -5.07 6.58
CA LYS A 266 -4.88 -6.06 7.33
C LYS A 266 -4.44 -7.49 7.00
N GLU A 267 -4.28 -7.84 5.74
CA GLU A 267 -3.82 -9.17 5.31
C GLU A 267 -2.42 -9.47 5.84
N LYS A 268 -1.48 -8.54 5.72
CA LYS A 268 -0.11 -8.72 6.20
C LYS A 268 0.02 -8.84 7.70
N VAL A 269 -0.80 -8.14 8.47
CA VAL A 269 -0.75 -8.13 9.94
C VAL A 269 -1.61 -9.24 10.53
N ILE A 270 -2.85 -9.35 10.07
CA ILE A 270 -3.86 -10.21 10.73
C ILE A 270 -3.70 -11.66 10.30
N GLU A 271 -3.40 -11.91 9.02
CA GLU A 271 -3.16 -13.27 8.52
C GLU A 271 -1.85 -13.86 9.08
N SER A 272 -0.85 -12.99 9.32
CA SER A 272 0.43 -13.41 9.90
C SER A 272 0.38 -13.56 11.43
N TYR A 273 -0.40 -12.73 12.11
CA TYR A 273 -0.44 -12.64 13.58
C TYR A 273 -1.84 -12.36 14.08
N TYR A 274 -2.70 -13.36 14.02
CA TYR A 274 -4.09 -13.23 14.44
C TYR A 274 -4.29 -12.63 15.85
N GLU A 275 -3.37 -12.90 16.76
CA GLU A 275 -3.40 -12.37 18.13
C GLU A 275 -3.29 -10.84 18.19
N PHE A 276 -2.78 -10.19 17.11
CA PHE A 276 -2.58 -8.74 17.11
C PHE A 276 -3.85 -7.94 16.91
N ASN A 277 -4.94 -8.56 16.44
CA ASN A 277 -6.23 -7.89 16.25
C ASN A 277 -6.75 -7.15 17.49
N GLU A 278 -6.39 -7.61 18.68
CA GLU A 278 -6.82 -6.96 19.93
C GLU A 278 -6.05 -5.67 20.22
N TYR A 279 -4.84 -5.54 19.63
CA TYR A 279 -3.88 -4.47 19.92
C TYR A 279 -3.79 -3.41 18.83
N ILE A 280 -4.43 -3.62 17.66
CA ILE A 280 -4.30 -2.70 16.52
C ILE A 280 -5.64 -2.40 15.87
N ASP A 281 -5.85 -1.12 15.57
CA ASP A 281 -6.93 -0.64 14.72
C ASP A 281 -6.31 -0.16 13.39
N ILE A 282 -6.66 -0.80 12.26
CA ILE A 282 -6.20 -0.44 10.92
C ILE A 282 -7.36 0.25 10.20
N LYS A 283 -7.22 1.55 9.91
CA LYS A 283 -8.32 2.42 9.46
C LYS A 283 -7.89 3.37 8.36
N THR A 284 -8.82 3.74 7.49
CA THR A 284 -8.68 4.95 6.69
C THR A 284 -9.00 6.18 7.54
N PHE A 285 -8.60 7.36 7.07
CA PHE A 285 -8.93 8.61 7.75
C PHE A 285 -10.45 8.82 7.87
N GLU A 286 -11.18 8.49 6.81
CA GLU A 286 -12.65 8.55 6.80
C GLU A 286 -13.28 7.60 7.84
N ASP A 287 -12.72 6.38 8.01
CA ASP A 287 -13.18 5.45 9.05
C ASP A 287 -13.05 6.07 10.44
N ILE A 288 -11.92 6.73 10.73
CA ILE A 288 -11.69 7.39 12.02
C ILE A 288 -12.71 8.50 12.24
N CYS A 289 -12.88 9.38 11.25
CA CYS A 289 -13.81 10.51 11.34
C CYS A 289 -15.25 10.05 11.58
N THR A 290 -15.69 9.05 10.86
CA THR A 290 -17.07 8.56 10.97
C THR A 290 -17.30 7.78 12.26
N GLU A 291 -16.33 6.96 12.69
CA GLU A 291 -16.42 6.17 13.92
C GLU A 291 -16.43 7.07 15.18
N LEU A 292 -15.55 8.07 15.24
CA LEU A 292 -15.51 9.00 16.37
C LEU A 292 -16.81 9.80 16.50
N ASN A 293 -17.38 10.25 15.37
CA ASN A 293 -18.69 10.91 15.38
C ASN A 293 -19.81 9.97 15.84
N TYR A 294 -19.81 8.73 15.35
CA TYR A 294 -20.81 7.75 15.77
C TYR A 294 -20.72 7.44 17.27
N LYS A 295 -19.51 7.16 17.77
CA LYS A 295 -19.28 6.69 19.14
C LYS A 295 -19.47 7.76 20.19
N TYR A 296 -19.04 8.99 19.94
CA TYR A 296 -18.98 10.05 20.93
C TYR A 296 -20.01 11.17 20.73
N ASN A 297 -20.45 11.44 19.51
CA ASN A 297 -21.45 12.42 19.18
C ASN A 297 -22.81 11.80 18.86
N ASN A 298 -22.91 10.46 18.85
CA ASN A 298 -24.11 9.72 18.43
C ASN A 298 -24.63 10.16 17.05
N LYS A 299 -23.70 10.60 16.16
CA LYS A 299 -23.99 11.12 14.83
C LYS A 299 -23.56 10.11 13.78
N LYS A 300 -24.54 9.50 13.12
CA LYS A 300 -24.28 8.64 11.94
C LYS A 300 -24.12 9.52 10.71
N ILE A 301 -22.90 9.59 10.17
CA ILE A 301 -22.60 10.33 8.94
C ILE A 301 -22.70 9.36 7.76
N ASP A 302 -23.52 9.71 6.77
CA ASP A 302 -23.56 8.98 5.51
C ASP A 302 -22.27 9.26 4.72
N ARG A 303 -21.47 8.22 4.52
CA ARG A 303 -20.17 8.33 3.85
C ARG A 303 -20.28 8.82 2.42
N SER A 304 -21.37 8.51 1.72
CA SER A 304 -21.64 9.00 0.36
C SER A 304 -21.77 10.53 0.30
N ARG A 305 -22.03 11.18 1.45
CA ARG A 305 -22.14 12.63 1.60
C ARG A 305 -20.83 13.30 2.04
N ILE A 306 -19.76 12.53 2.27
CA ILE A 306 -18.47 13.09 2.65
C ILE A 306 -17.67 13.44 1.38
N ILE A 307 -17.26 14.70 1.28
CA ILE A 307 -16.37 15.17 0.24
C ILE A 307 -14.92 15.02 0.71
N THR A 308 -14.20 14.13 0.05
CA THR A 308 -12.79 13.80 0.30
C THR A 308 -11.92 14.22 -0.88
N GLN A 309 -10.61 14.05 -0.76
CA GLN A 309 -9.65 14.23 -1.86
C GLN A 309 -9.99 13.37 -3.10
N ASN A 310 -10.66 12.23 -2.92
CA ASN A 310 -11.01 11.32 -4.01
C ASN A 310 -12.36 11.65 -4.65
N THR A 311 -13.32 12.17 -3.86
CA THR A 311 -14.70 12.40 -4.32
C THR A 311 -14.98 13.85 -4.75
N TYR A 312 -14.01 14.76 -4.55
CA TYR A 312 -14.27 16.20 -4.75
C TYR A 312 -14.65 16.58 -6.19
N LYS A 313 -14.03 15.96 -7.19
CA LYS A 313 -14.23 16.35 -8.61
C LYS A 313 -15.70 16.38 -9.00
N LYS A 314 -16.39 15.26 -8.72
CA LYS A 314 -17.84 15.14 -9.00
C LYS A 314 -18.65 16.18 -8.23
N ASN A 315 -18.40 16.31 -6.94
CA ASN A 315 -19.17 17.19 -6.06
C ASN A 315 -18.85 18.68 -6.29
N PHE A 316 -17.58 19.00 -6.56
CA PHE A 316 -17.18 20.36 -6.88
C PHE A 316 -17.75 20.82 -8.23
N THR A 317 -17.87 19.94 -9.20
CA THR A 317 -18.58 20.25 -10.45
C THR A 317 -20.06 20.55 -10.20
N LYS A 318 -20.75 19.78 -9.32
CA LYS A 318 -22.13 20.09 -8.89
C LYS A 318 -22.21 21.47 -8.24
N PHE A 319 -21.27 21.80 -7.35
CA PHE A 319 -21.19 23.12 -6.72
C PHE A 319 -20.95 24.26 -7.72
N LEU A 320 -20.03 24.11 -8.67
CA LEU A 320 -19.79 25.15 -9.70
C LEU A 320 -21.01 25.37 -10.58
N ASN A 321 -21.75 24.33 -10.94
CA ASN A 321 -23.00 24.43 -11.67
C ASN A 321 -24.07 25.18 -10.86
N TYR A 322 -24.21 24.85 -9.57
CA TYR A 322 -25.07 25.59 -8.65
C TYR A 322 -24.69 27.06 -8.58
N LEU A 323 -23.38 27.34 -8.40
CA LEU A 323 -22.88 28.71 -8.32
C LEU A 323 -23.13 29.49 -9.61
N HIS A 324 -22.95 28.87 -10.77
CA HIS A 324 -23.25 29.51 -12.06
C HIS A 324 -24.75 29.84 -12.23
N GLN A 325 -25.64 29.02 -11.71
CA GLN A 325 -27.08 29.23 -11.79
C GLN A 325 -27.58 30.24 -10.77
N THR A 326 -26.99 30.32 -9.59
CA THR A 326 -27.53 31.10 -8.46
C THR A 326 -26.80 32.43 -8.23
N SER A 327 -25.51 32.54 -8.61
CA SER A 327 -24.72 33.73 -8.37
C SER A 327 -25.13 34.86 -9.33
N ARG A 328 -25.40 36.01 -8.77
CA ARG A 328 -25.58 37.29 -9.52
C ARG A 328 -24.32 38.14 -9.51
N ASP A 329 -23.25 37.69 -8.84
CA ASP A 329 -21.99 38.42 -8.77
C ASP A 329 -21.19 38.21 -10.04
N GLY A 330 -21.05 39.28 -10.82
CA GLY A 330 -20.31 39.28 -12.08
C GLY A 330 -18.82 38.99 -11.94
N ASN A 331 -18.21 39.28 -10.78
CA ASN A 331 -16.82 38.97 -10.53
C ASN A 331 -16.59 37.46 -10.33
N ILE A 332 -17.46 36.78 -9.57
CA ILE A 332 -17.43 35.34 -9.42
C ILE A 332 -17.58 34.64 -10.77
N LEU A 333 -18.56 35.06 -11.59
CA LEU A 333 -18.78 34.45 -12.90
C LEU A 333 -17.58 34.68 -13.84
N LYS A 334 -16.96 35.85 -13.82
CA LYS A 334 -15.72 36.14 -14.58
C LYS A 334 -14.56 35.25 -14.10
N PHE A 335 -14.40 35.12 -12.79
CA PHE A 335 -13.38 34.26 -12.17
C PHE A 335 -13.51 32.80 -12.59
N ILE A 336 -14.70 32.22 -12.48
CA ILE A 336 -14.98 30.85 -12.91
C ILE A 336 -14.67 30.66 -14.40
N LYS A 337 -15.05 31.62 -15.25
CA LYS A 337 -14.77 31.60 -16.68
C LYS A 337 -13.27 31.69 -16.95
N LYS A 338 -12.54 32.57 -16.22
CA LYS A 338 -11.07 32.72 -16.33
C LYS A 338 -10.34 31.42 -16.06
N TYR A 339 -10.76 30.68 -15.02
CA TYR A 339 -10.14 29.42 -14.58
C TYR A 339 -10.89 28.15 -14.99
N GLN A 340 -11.74 28.23 -16.03
CA GLN A 340 -12.60 27.11 -16.45
C GLN A 340 -11.82 25.83 -16.82
N LYS A 341 -10.63 25.97 -17.42
CA LYS A 341 -9.73 24.87 -17.76
C LYS A 341 -8.96 24.34 -16.54
N GLU A 342 -8.89 25.12 -15.47
CA GLU A 342 -8.09 24.85 -14.26
C GLU A 342 -8.96 24.71 -13.00
N LYS A 343 -10.18 24.16 -13.14
CA LYS A 343 -11.12 23.98 -12.01
C LYS A 343 -10.49 23.25 -10.81
N ASN A 344 -9.57 22.33 -11.09
CA ASN A 344 -8.89 21.58 -10.05
C ASN A 344 -8.01 22.47 -9.14
N ILE A 345 -7.48 23.59 -9.67
CA ILE A 345 -6.68 24.53 -8.90
C ILE A 345 -7.54 25.32 -7.92
N ILE A 346 -8.76 25.74 -8.37
CA ILE A 346 -9.71 26.42 -7.49
C ILE A 346 -10.03 25.51 -6.29
N TYR A 347 -10.38 24.25 -6.57
CA TYR A 347 -10.68 23.30 -5.50
C TYR A 347 -9.44 23.03 -4.62
N SER A 348 -8.27 22.90 -5.24
CA SER A 348 -7.03 22.66 -4.48
C SER A 348 -6.76 23.75 -3.44
N GLU A 349 -6.96 25.02 -3.82
CA GLU A 349 -6.80 26.13 -2.90
C GLU A 349 -7.87 26.12 -1.80
N ILE A 350 -9.15 25.84 -2.16
CA ILE A 350 -10.23 25.71 -1.18
C ILE A 350 -9.92 24.59 -0.19
N PHE A 351 -9.66 23.39 -0.70
CA PHE A 351 -9.49 22.20 0.11
C PHE A 351 -8.19 22.22 0.93
N GLY A 352 -7.07 22.51 0.26
CA GLY A 352 -5.74 22.38 0.86
C GLY A 352 -5.32 23.58 1.70
N ILE A 353 -5.77 24.79 1.31
CA ILE A 353 -5.38 26.03 1.98
C ILE A 353 -6.50 26.57 2.86
N LEU A 354 -7.63 26.95 2.26
CA LEU A 354 -8.68 27.66 3.01
C LEU A 354 -9.33 26.78 4.08
N LYS A 355 -9.50 25.51 3.81
CA LYS A 355 -10.09 24.53 4.74
C LYS A 355 -9.04 23.64 5.42
N GLY A 356 -7.98 23.29 4.71
CA GLY A 356 -7.04 22.24 5.12
C GLY A 356 -5.79 22.70 5.83
N SER A 357 -5.40 23.98 5.76
CA SER A 357 -4.17 24.47 6.41
C SER A 357 -4.37 24.84 7.87
N MET A 358 -3.31 24.67 8.65
CA MET A 358 -3.11 25.28 9.95
C MET A 358 -2.31 26.59 9.77
N TYR A 359 -2.38 27.49 10.76
CA TYR A 359 -1.49 28.66 10.76
C TYR A 359 -0.03 28.26 10.97
N VAL A 360 0.87 29.22 10.78
CA VAL A 360 2.33 28.95 10.88
C VAL A 360 2.73 28.32 12.22
N ASP A 361 2.01 28.69 13.29
CA ASP A 361 2.19 28.22 14.67
C ASP A 361 1.26 27.06 15.07
N TRP A 362 0.49 26.50 14.12
CA TRP A 362 -0.45 25.40 14.32
C TRP A 362 -1.59 25.72 15.32
N ASP A 363 -1.96 26.99 15.49
CA ASP A 363 -2.93 27.48 16.47
C ASP A 363 -4.27 27.94 15.87
N ARG A 364 -4.67 27.43 14.70
CA ARG A 364 -5.94 27.78 14.07
C ARG A 364 -7.12 27.41 14.94
N GLU A 365 -8.01 28.39 15.21
CA GLU A 365 -9.23 28.23 15.98
C GLU A 365 -10.50 28.21 15.11
N GLU A 366 -10.44 28.72 13.89
CA GLU A 366 -11.58 28.84 12.96
C GLU A 366 -11.91 27.48 12.36
N LYS A 367 -13.18 27.07 12.53
CA LYS A 367 -13.68 25.77 12.09
C LYS A 367 -13.75 25.63 10.57
N ASP A 368 -14.45 26.55 9.90
CA ASP A 368 -14.89 26.32 8.51
C ASP A 368 -13.84 26.75 7.48
N ILE A 369 -13.27 27.94 7.63
CA ILE A 369 -12.20 28.46 6.78
C ILE A 369 -11.26 29.34 7.60
N VAL A 370 -10.02 29.50 7.14
CA VAL A 370 -9.04 30.43 7.73
C VAL A 370 -9.55 31.86 7.66
N LYS A 371 -9.09 32.75 8.55
CA LYS A 371 -9.47 34.18 8.52
C LYS A 371 -9.04 34.85 7.22
N SER A 372 -9.91 35.69 6.68
CA SER A 372 -9.65 36.42 5.43
C SER A 372 -8.36 37.23 5.48
N GLU A 373 -8.08 37.89 6.60
CA GLU A 373 -6.87 38.70 6.81
C GLU A 373 -5.57 37.87 6.64
N TYR A 374 -5.58 36.60 7.04
CA TYR A 374 -4.41 35.71 6.93
C TYR A 374 -4.28 35.06 5.55
N TYR A 375 -5.38 34.97 4.81
CA TYR A 375 -5.36 34.41 3.47
C TYR A 375 -5.14 35.49 2.39
N ILE A 376 -5.84 36.62 2.47
CA ILE A 376 -5.81 37.66 1.46
C ILE A 376 -4.57 38.55 1.63
N ASN A 377 -4.42 39.17 2.79
CA ASN A 377 -3.47 40.27 3.01
C ASN A 377 -2.27 39.94 3.88
N ASP A 378 -2.38 38.96 4.79
CA ASP A 378 -1.31 38.60 5.72
C ASP A 378 -0.89 37.16 5.57
N SER A 379 0.37 36.94 5.18
CA SER A 379 0.96 35.62 5.02
C SER A 379 1.57 35.03 6.30
N ASN A 380 1.62 35.79 7.40
CA ASN A 380 2.29 35.35 8.62
C ASN A 380 1.64 34.12 9.28
N LYS A 381 0.34 33.91 9.06
CA LYS A 381 -0.42 32.80 9.63
C LYS A 381 -0.62 31.63 8.67
N ILE A 382 -0.34 31.84 7.38
CA ILE A 382 -0.34 30.82 6.33
C ILE A 382 0.95 30.96 5.54
N VAL A 383 1.57 29.86 5.19
CA VAL A 383 2.83 29.86 4.43
C VAL A 383 2.60 30.45 3.04
N GLU A 384 3.29 31.54 2.73
CA GLU A 384 3.11 32.34 1.49
C GLU A 384 3.29 31.50 0.21
N ASP A 385 4.21 30.56 0.23
CA ASP A 385 4.50 29.67 -0.91
C ASP A 385 3.31 28.80 -1.37
N TYR A 386 2.25 28.69 -0.55
CA TYR A 386 1.09 27.89 -0.90
C TYR A 386 0.09 28.62 -1.78
N LYS A 387 0.12 29.96 -1.77
CA LYS A 387 -0.86 30.78 -2.46
C LYS A 387 -0.60 30.80 -3.97
N ILE A 388 -1.57 30.33 -4.74
CA ILE A 388 -1.48 30.24 -6.20
C ILE A 388 -2.02 31.51 -6.88
N PHE A 389 -3.06 32.11 -6.27
CA PHE A 389 -3.80 33.22 -6.86
C PHE A 389 -3.23 34.58 -6.42
N ALA A 390 -3.38 35.60 -7.30
CA ALA A 390 -3.11 37.00 -6.95
C ALA A 390 -4.11 37.51 -5.90
N GLU A 391 -3.80 38.58 -5.20
CA GLU A 391 -4.62 39.13 -4.09
C GLU A 391 -6.08 39.36 -4.48
N GLU A 392 -6.31 40.00 -5.64
CA GLU A 392 -7.66 40.25 -6.17
C GLU A 392 -8.45 38.97 -6.43
N ASP A 393 -7.82 37.94 -6.98
CA ASP A 393 -8.42 36.63 -7.22
C ASP A 393 -8.66 35.89 -5.90
N ARG A 394 -7.81 36.07 -4.87
CA ARG A 394 -7.99 35.49 -3.54
C ARG A 394 -9.22 36.01 -2.81
N GLU A 395 -9.52 37.32 -2.94
CA GLU A 395 -10.76 37.90 -2.40
C GLU A 395 -12.01 37.21 -2.99
N ILE A 396 -12.02 37.03 -4.33
CA ILE A 396 -13.13 36.34 -5.01
C ILE A 396 -13.20 34.89 -4.57
N LEU A 397 -12.06 34.17 -4.51
CA LEU A 397 -12.00 32.78 -4.10
C LEU A 397 -12.43 32.59 -2.65
N TYR A 398 -12.11 33.52 -1.77
CA TYR A 398 -12.60 33.51 -0.39
C TYR A 398 -14.13 33.58 -0.34
N SER A 399 -14.73 34.47 -1.13
CA SER A 399 -16.19 34.58 -1.28
C SER A 399 -16.82 33.32 -1.88
N ILE A 400 -16.15 32.69 -2.85
CA ILE A 400 -16.59 31.40 -3.42
C ILE A 400 -16.56 30.31 -2.33
N THR A 401 -15.54 30.30 -1.47
CA THR A 401 -15.42 29.30 -0.40
C THR A 401 -16.52 29.46 0.65
N GLN A 402 -16.91 30.68 1.00
CA GLN A 402 -18.04 30.92 1.87
C GLN A 402 -19.36 30.36 1.25
N LYS A 403 -19.56 30.56 -0.05
CA LYS A 403 -20.69 29.96 -0.78
C LYS A 403 -20.60 28.43 -0.87
N TYR A 404 -19.41 27.89 -0.95
CA TYR A 404 -19.19 26.43 -0.89
C TYR A 404 -19.64 25.87 0.46
N ASN A 405 -19.25 26.50 1.57
CA ASN A 405 -19.70 26.08 2.90
C ASN A 405 -21.24 26.16 3.06
N GLN A 406 -21.86 27.24 2.52
CA GLN A 406 -23.31 27.33 2.53
C GLN A 406 -23.96 26.19 1.71
N TRP A 407 -23.42 25.91 0.50
CA TRP A 407 -23.91 24.82 -0.34
C TRP A 407 -23.76 23.45 0.30
N LEU A 408 -22.67 23.21 1.05
CA LEU A 408 -22.49 21.96 1.83
C LEU A 408 -23.65 21.76 2.80
N VAL A 409 -23.99 22.79 3.57
CA VAL A 409 -25.07 22.74 4.56
C VAL A 409 -26.42 22.52 3.89
N GLU A 410 -26.75 23.29 2.83
CA GLU A 410 -28.01 23.20 2.11
C GLU A 410 -28.26 21.84 1.44
N ASN A 411 -27.18 21.14 1.07
CA ASN A 411 -27.25 19.85 0.38
C ASN A 411 -26.85 18.66 1.28
N GLU A 412 -26.70 18.88 2.58
CA GLU A 412 -26.32 17.86 3.56
C GLU A 412 -25.01 17.13 3.24
N TYR A 413 -24.05 17.83 2.60
CA TYR A 413 -22.69 17.35 2.40
C TYR A 413 -21.79 17.72 3.58
N TYR A 414 -20.71 16.94 3.75
CA TYR A 414 -19.69 17.18 4.76
C TYR A 414 -18.32 17.27 4.07
N ASP A 415 -17.56 18.31 4.36
CA ASP A 415 -16.15 18.35 3.97
C ASP A 415 -15.32 17.62 5.03
N ILE A 416 -14.42 16.74 4.60
CA ILE A 416 -13.61 15.92 5.50
C ILE A 416 -12.70 16.76 6.41
N ASN A 417 -12.25 17.94 5.97
CA ASN A 417 -11.45 18.84 6.78
C ASN A 417 -12.28 19.48 7.91
N ASP A 418 -13.57 19.81 7.66
CA ASP A 418 -14.45 20.33 8.69
C ASP A 418 -14.69 19.29 9.77
N ILE A 419 -14.92 18.03 9.36
CA ILE A 419 -15.07 16.92 10.30
C ILE A 419 -13.79 16.74 11.11
N ALA A 420 -12.63 16.75 10.46
CA ALA A 420 -11.34 16.62 11.12
C ALA A 420 -11.09 17.73 12.14
N PHE A 421 -11.45 18.95 11.79
CA PHE A 421 -11.29 20.10 12.69
C PHE A 421 -12.22 20.01 13.93
N GLU A 422 -13.49 19.66 13.73
CA GLU A 422 -14.45 19.45 14.82
C GLU A 422 -13.98 18.38 15.80
N LEU A 423 -13.42 17.29 15.30
CA LEU A 423 -12.95 16.17 16.10
C LEU A 423 -11.73 16.50 16.96
N GLN A 424 -10.94 17.55 16.62
CA GLN A 424 -9.77 17.94 17.43
C GLN A 424 -10.18 18.29 18.88
N SER A 425 -11.25 19.05 19.06
CA SER A 425 -11.78 19.38 20.39
C SER A 425 -12.32 18.14 21.10
N LEU A 426 -13.10 17.33 20.40
CA LEU A 426 -13.63 16.07 20.95
C LEU A 426 -12.53 15.13 21.45
N ILE A 427 -11.44 14.98 20.68
CA ILE A 427 -10.30 14.13 21.04
C ILE A 427 -9.65 14.63 22.33
N LYS A 428 -9.44 15.95 22.45
CA LYS A 428 -8.88 16.56 23.67
C LYS A 428 -9.81 16.40 24.87
N ASP A 429 -11.10 16.73 24.72
CA ASP A 429 -12.08 16.72 25.80
C ASP A 429 -12.36 15.30 26.34
N LYS A 430 -12.39 14.30 25.47
CA LYS A 430 -12.65 12.91 25.82
C LYS A 430 -11.36 12.10 26.08
N ASN A 431 -10.19 12.73 25.94
CA ASN A 431 -8.88 12.08 26.06
C ASN A 431 -8.77 10.80 25.22
N ILE A 432 -9.23 10.87 23.95
CA ILE A 432 -9.20 9.73 23.02
C ILE A 432 -7.77 9.60 22.52
N ASN A 433 -7.12 8.48 22.79
CA ASN A 433 -5.73 8.30 22.42
C ASN A 433 -5.35 6.84 22.14
N TYR A 434 -4.24 6.68 21.42
CA TYR A 434 -3.57 5.42 21.10
C TYR A 434 -2.14 5.47 21.60
N GLU A 435 -1.59 4.34 22.01
CA GLU A 435 -0.19 4.27 22.46
C GLU A 435 0.79 4.57 21.35
N TYR A 436 0.50 4.05 20.14
CA TYR A 436 1.23 4.34 18.91
C TYR A 436 0.26 4.76 17.82
N VAL A 437 0.65 5.76 17.03
CA VAL A 437 -0.03 6.16 15.81
C VAL A 437 0.94 6.05 14.64
N VAL A 438 0.59 5.27 13.64
CA VAL A 438 1.36 5.12 12.39
C VAL A 438 0.50 5.64 11.25
N VAL A 439 1.01 6.61 10.50
CA VAL A 439 0.33 7.20 9.35
C VAL A 439 1.14 6.89 8.10
N ASP A 440 0.58 6.10 7.21
CA ASP A 440 1.19 5.82 5.91
C ASP A 440 0.64 6.76 4.83
N GLU A 441 1.46 7.12 3.84
CA GLU A 441 1.16 8.10 2.81
C GLU A 441 0.75 9.47 3.36
N VAL A 442 1.50 9.97 4.38
CA VAL A 442 1.17 11.22 5.09
C VAL A 442 1.04 12.44 4.18
N GLN A 443 1.70 12.46 3.01
CA GLN A 443 1.59 13.53 2.03
C GLN A 443 0.18 13.69 1.43
N ASP A 444 -0.71 12.74 1.65
CA ASP A 444 -2.09 12.77 1.16
C ASP A 444 -3.08 13.40 2.14
N PHE A 445 -2.60 13.80 3.30
CA PHE A 445 -3.41 14.46 4.32
C PHE A 445 -3.11 15.96 4.37
N THR A 446 -4.16 16.75 4.65
CA THR A 446 -4.02 18.18 4.92
C THR A 446 -3.47 18.41 6.32
N GLU A 447 -2.99 19.62 6.60
CA GLU A 447 -2.46 19.95 7.94
C GLU A 447 -3.51 19.79 9.05
N VAL A 448 -4.77 20.15 8.78
CA VAL A 448 -5.89 19.95 9.73
C VAL A 448 -6.07 18.46 10.05
N GLN A 449 -5.99 17.60 9.04
CA GLN A 449 -6.10 16.16 9.20
C GLN A 449 -4.89 15.59 9.97
N ILE A 450 -3.67 16.01 9.61
CA ILE A 450 -2.44 15.59 10.30
C ILE A 450 -2.49 16.01 11.78
N TYR A 451 -2.97 17.21 12.09
CA TYR A 451 -3.06 17.68 13.46
C TYR A 451 -4.07 16.85 14.28
N MET A 452 -5.20 16.48 13.68
CA MET A 452 -6.14 15.55 14.31
C MET A 452 -5.48 14.20 14.63
N LEU A 453 -4.72 13.62 13.69
CA LEU A 453 -3.98 12.37 13.90
C LEU A 453 -2.89 12.52 14.97
N PHE A 454 -2.20 13.66 14.99
CA PHE A 454 -1.22 13.97 16.02
C PHE A 454 -1.83 13.98 17.44
N LEU A 455 -3.03 14.54 17.58
CA LEU A 455 -3.76 14.55 18.85
C LEU A 455 -4.16 13.15 19.33
N LEU A 456 -4.41 12.21 18.41
CA LEU A 456 -4.73 10.82 18.76
C LEU A 456 -3.53 10.03 19.31
N ALA A 457 -2.30 10.46 19.08
CA ALA A 457 -1.13 9.85 19.71
C ALA A 457 -1.05 10.31 21.18
N LYS A 458 -1.01 9.36 22.12
CA LYS A 458 -0.97 9.62 23.55
C LYS A 458 0.23 10.48 23.94
N GLU A 459 -0.02 11.59 24.63
CA GLU A 459 1.06 12.39 25.20
C GLU A 459 1.61 11.71 26.45
N GLN A 460 2.94 11.57 26.53
CA GLN A 460 3.61 10.86 27.61
C GLN A 460 4.79 11.70 28.13
N GLU A 461 5.11 11.55 29.41
CA GLU A 461 6.30 12.15 30.02
C GLU A 461 7.49 11.17 29.93
N ILE A 462 8.63 11.66 29.44
CA ILE A 462 9.88 10.94 29.44
C ILE A 462 10.84 11.60 30.44
N TYR A 463 11.41 10.82 31.36
CA TYR A 463 12.42 11.26 32.32
C TYR A 463 12.06 12.53 33.13
N GLY A 464 10.79 12.69 33.49
CA GLY A 464 10.37 13.68 34.51
C GLY A 464 10.25 15.12 34.06
N LYS A 465 10.53 15.49 32.79
CA LYS A 465 10.36 16.86 32.29
C LYS A 465 10.03 16.96 30.79
N ASN A 466 10.42 15.98 29.97
CA ASN A 466 10.20 16.05 28.53
C ASN A 466 8.92 15.30 28.16
N LYS A 467 8.08 15.94 27.38
CA LYS A 467 6.88 15.30 26.81
C LYS A 467 7.19 14.72 25.43
N THR A 468 6.46 13.69 25.04
CA THR A 468 6.55 13.07 23.73
C THR A 468 5.22 12.48 23.28
N ARG A 469 5.12 12.15 21.99
CA ARG A 469 4.04 11.36 21.40
C ARG A 469 4.66 10.30 20.47
N LYS A 470 4.21 9.07 20.57
CA LYS A 470 4.70 7.97 19.72
C LYS A 470 3.92 7.97 18.41
N ILE A 471 4.27 8.87 17.51
CA ILE A 471 3.69 9.02 16.18
C ILE A 471 4.75 8.83 15.11
N LEU A 472 4.47 7.94 14.12
CA LEU A 472 5.29 7.74 12.93
C LEU A 472 4.53 8.22 11.69
N LEU A 473 5.12 9.15 10.96
CA LEU A 473 4.58 9.75 9.75
C LEU A 473 5.41 9.31 8.55
N ALA A 474 4.92 8.33 7.78
CA ALA A 474 5.60 7.81 6.60
C ALA A 474 5.01 8.41 5.32
N GLY A 475 5.86 8.84 4.38
CA GLY A 475 5.39 9.39 3.11
C GLY A 475 6.47 9.73 2.11
N ASP A 476 6.03 10.18 0.92
CA ASP A 476 6.91 10.64 -0.16
C ASP A 476 6.50 12.05 -0.59
N PRO A 477 7.25 13.08 -0.22
CA PRO A 477 6.94 14.45 -0.61
C PRO A 477 7.00 14.70 -2.12
N ASN A 478 7.59 13.77 -2.89
CA ASN A 478 7.65 13.85 -4.35
C ASN A 478 6.39 13.29 -5.04
N GLN A 479 5.52 12.60 -4.30
CA GLN A 479 4.28 12.00 -4.80
C GLN A 479 3.01 12.77 -4.42
N ILE A 480 3.10 14.05 -4.14
CA ILE A 480 1.95 14.90 -3.84
C ILE A 480 1.17 15.17 -5.14
N ILE A 481 0.08 14.49 -5.34
CA ILE A 481 -0.88 14.73 -6.45
C ILE A 481 -2.26 15.12 -5.94
N ASN A 482 -2.51 14.97 -4.65
CA ASN A 482 -3.70 15.46 -3.97
C ASN A 482 -3.49 16.93 -3.55
N PRO A 483 -4.56 17.70 -3.42
CA PRO A 483 -4.48 19.12 -3.07
C PRO A 483 -4.22 19.34 -1.57
N THR A 484 -3.14 18.78 -1.04
CA THR A 484 -2.80 18.85 0.39
C THR A 484 -1.74 19.88 0.72
N PHE A 485 -0.97 20.31 -0.29
CA PHE A 485 0.17 21.21 -0.13
C PHE A 485 1.17 20.79 0.96
N PHE A 486 1.31 19.50 1.12
CA PHE A 486 2.15 18.89 2.15
C PHE A 486 3.62 19.32 2.05
N LYS A 487 4.23 19.63 3.21
CA LYS A 487 5.67 19.90 3.36
C LYS A 487 6.21 19.24 4.62
N VAL A 488 7.34 18.55 4.50
CA VAL A 488 8.03 17.91 5.65
C VAL A 488 8.46 18.95 6.68
N GLY A 489 8.89 20.13 6.23
CA GLY A 489 9.25 21.24 7.11
C GLY A 489 8.13 21.67 8.06
N ARG A 490 6.87 21.54 7.64
CA ARG A 490 5.70 21.81 8.51
C ARG A 490 5.55 20.80 9.63
N LEU A 491 5.85 19.51 9.37
CA LEU A 491 5.86 18.47 10.42
C LEU A 491 6.96 18.72 11.45
N ARG A 492 8.16 19.04 10.98
CA ARG A 492 9.29 19.41 11.86
C ARG A 492 8.90 20.58 12.77
N LYS A 493 8.24 21.60 12.21
CA LYS A 493 7.77 22.75 12.97
C LYS A 493 6.70 22.36 14.00
N LEU A 494 5.76 21.48 13.66
CA LEU A 494 4.76 20.95 14.60
C LEU A 494 5.44 20.36 15.85
N PHE A 495 6.42 19.48 15.66
CA PHE A 495 7.12 18.85 16.78
C PHE A 495 7.94 19.85 17.59
N TYR A 496 8.65 20.75 16.90
CA TYR A 496 9.43 21.80 17.55
C TYR A 496 8.58 22.72 18.44
N LEU A 497 7.42 23.16 17.96
CA LEU A 497 6.51 24.05 18.70
C LEU A 497 5.95 23.39 19.97
N HIS A 498 5.80 22.07 19.97
CA HIS A 498 5.39 21.30 21.15
C HIS A 498 6.56 20.92 22.08
N GLY A 499 7.80 21.30 21.71
CA GLY A 499 9.00 20.96 22.49
C GLY A 499 9.37 19.49 22.43
N TYR A 500 8.95 18.76 21.40
CA TYR A 500 9.30 17.35 21.23
C TYR A 500 10.60 17.19 20.45
N ASN A 501 11.48 16.32 20.92
CA ASN A 501 12.51 15.77 20.08
C ASN A 501 11.84 14.89 19.00
N TYR A 502 12.46 14.77 17.85
CA TYR A 502 11.96 13.92 16.77
C TYR A 502 13.10 13.34 15.94
N GLU A 503 12.84 12.25 15.28
CA GLU A 503 13.74 11.66 14.29
C GLU A 503 13.18 11.92 12.87
N ASP A 504 14.09 12.22 11.95
CA ASP A 504 13.78 12.40 10.53
C ASP A 504 14.71 11.50 9.72
N LYS A 505 14.16 10.45 9.14
CA LYS A 505 14.89 9.43 8.40
C LYS A 505 14.38 9.32 6.97
N ARG A 506 15.25 8.88 6.07
CA ARG A 506 14.92 8.78 4.65
C ARG A 506 15.38 7.44 4.06
N LEU A 507 14.50 6.82 3.27
CA LEU A 507 14.78 5.63 2.49
C LEU A 507 14.99 6.03 1.02
N ASN A 508 16.18 5.80 0.49
CA ASN A 508 16.56 6.19 -0.87
C ASN A 508 16.71 4.99 -1.82
N GLU A 509 16.61 3.78 -1.32
CA GLU A 509 16.71 2.56 -2.12
C GLU A 509 15.36 2.24 -2.78
N ASN A 510 15.35 2.09 -4.11
CA ASN A 510 14.16 1.76 -4.90
C ASN A 510 14.18 0.28 -5.29
N PHE A 511 13.22 -0.49 -4.80
CA PHE A 511 13.07 -1.92 -5.07
C PHE A 511 12.10 -2.21 -6.23
N ARG A 512 11.43 -1.20 -6.73
CA ARG A 512 10.34 -1.29 -7.71
C ARG A 512 10.82 -1.12 -9.14
N ASN A 513 11.33 0.06 -9.44
CA ASN A 513 11.58 0.48 -10.81
C ASN A 513 12.83 -0.16 -11.40
N SER A 514 12.78 -0.53 -12.67
CA SER A 514 13.94 -0.98 -13.44
C SER A 514 15.00 0.12 -13.58
N ILE A 515 16.21 -0.27 -13.97
CA ILE A 515 17.38 0.61 -14.05
C ILE A 515 17.11 1.83 -14.96
N ASN A 516 16.51 1.62 -16.14
CA ASN A 516 16.28 2.73 -17.08
C ASN A 516 15.15 3.66 -16.63
N ILE A 517 14.10 3.13 -15.98
CA ILE A 517 13.08 3.97 -15.36
C ILE A 517 13.68 4.79 -14.21
N MET A 518 14.51 4.18 -13.38
CA MET A 518 15.18 4.90 -12.30
C MET A 518 16.09 6.03 -12.84
N LYS A 519 16.81 5.81 -13.92
CA LYS A 519 17.59 6.88 -14.58
C LYS A 519 16.68 8.03 -15.01
N MET A 520 15.52 7.72 -15.59
CA MET A 520 14.54 8.73 -15.97
C MET A 520 14.00 9.48 -14.75
N ASN A 521 13.65 8.76 -13.65
CA ASN A 521 13.20 9.39 -12.41
C ASN A 521 14.25 10.39 -11.89
N ASN A 522 15.53 9.99 -11.88
CA ASN A 522 16.61 10.86 -11.44
C ASN A 522 16.80 12.09 -12.33
N ILE A 523 16.64 11.94 -13.64
CA ILE A 523 16.68 13.07 -14.58
C ILE A 523 15.53 14.03 -14.29
N VAL A 524 14.32 13.53 -14.15
CA VAL A 524 13.14 14.35 -13.83
C VAL A 524 13.32 15.06 -12.48
N ASN A 525 13.80 14.35 -11.45
CA ASN A 525 14.09 14.94 -10.15
C ASN A 525 15.11 16.09 -10.25
N LYS A 526 16.16 15.91 -11.05
CA LYS A 526 17.16 16.95 -11.30
C LYS A 526 16.55 18.16 -12.02
N ILE A 527 15.74 17.94 -13.05
CA ILE A 527 15.04 19.04 -13.75
C ILE A 527 14.17 19.83 -12.77
N ILE A 528 13.43 19.14 -11.91
CA ILE A 528 12.57 19.80 -10.92
C ILE A 528 13.39 20.65 -9.94
N ASN A 529 14.48 20.10 -9.40
CA ASN A 529 15.35 20.82 -8.48
C ASN A 529 15.99 22.06 -9.13
N ASP A 530 16.39 21.94 -10.41
CA ASP A 530 17.01 23.03 -11.15
C ASP A 530 16.01 24.13 -11.55
N LYS A 531 14.75 23.77 -11.81
CA LYS A 531 13.71 24.68 -12.28
C LYS A 531 12.86 25.30 -11.16
N LEU A 532 12.76 24.64 -10.00
CA LEU A 532 11.98 25.10 -8.84
C LEU A 532 12.89 25.24 -7.61
N PRO A 533 13.81 26.22 -7.59
CA PRO A 533 14.90 26.30 -6.61
C PRO A 533 14.52 26.72 -5.18
N ALA A 534 13.32 27.27 -4.92
CA ALA A 534 12.93 27.70 -3.58
C ALA A 534 12.64 26.53 -2.62
N ARG A 535 12.73 25.29 -3.08
CA ARG A 535 12.56 24.06 -2.29
C ARG A 535 13.86 23.49 -1.74
N LYS A 536 14.89 24.28 -1.53
CA LYS A 536 16.23 23.83 -1.12
C LYS A 536 16.27 22.91 0.10
N GLU A 537 15.31 22.98 1.00
CA GLU A 537 15.18 22.08 2.15
C GLU A 537 14.49 20.74 1.80
N GLU A 538 13.82 20.68 0.66
CA GLU A 538 13.06 19.54 0.17
C GLU A 538 13.57 19.04 -1.18
N ASP A 539 14.83 19.35 -1.54
CA ASP A 539 15.45 18.89 -2.78
C ASP A 539 15.25 17.39 -2.95
N ARG A 540 14.75 17.01 -4.12
CA ARG A 540 14.57 15.61 -4.49
C ARG A 540 15.93 14.93 -4.60
N GLN A 541 16.09 13.85 -3.87
CA GLN A 541 17.34 13.11 -3.86
C GLN A 541 17.39 12.09 -4.99
N TYR A 542 18.59 11.71 -5.37
CA TYR A 542 18.81 10.64 -6.32
C TYR A 542 18.38 9.31 -5.72
N GLU A 543 17.67 8.53 -6.53
CA GLU A 543 17.22 7.19 -6.21
C GLU A 543 18.33 6.20 -6.55
N ILE A 544 18.49 5.19 -5.71
CA ILE A 544 19.39 4.06 -5.95
C ILE A 544 18.52 2.84 -6.20
N THR A 545 18.60 2.24 -7.39
CA THR A 545 17.84 1.02 -7.65
C THR A 545 18.46 -0.22 -7.04
N LYS A 546 17.63 -1.02 -6.40
CA LYS A 546 17.93 -2.41 -6.03
C LYS A 546 17.31 -3.41 -7.02
N ASN A 547 16.55 -2.91 -7.99
CA ASN A 547 16.02 -3.72 -9.08
C ASN A 547 17.06 -3.91 -10.18
N ASN A 548 17.38 -5.16 -10.52
CA ASN A 548 18.43 -5.48 -11.48
C ASN A 548 17.95 -5.60 -12.93
N LYS A 549 16.64 -5.47 -13.14
CA LYS A 549 16.11 -5.49 -14.51
C LYS A 549 16.45 -4.19 -15.19
N THR A 550 17.02 -4.27 -16.39
CA THR A 550 17.36 -3.09 -17.18
C THR A 550 16.12 -2.29 -17.52
N GLY A 551 15.05 -2.97 -17.93
CA GLY A 551 13.81 -2.35 -18.37
C GLY A 551 13.93 -1.57 -19.65
N ILE A 552 12.81 -1.06 -20.16
CA ILE A 552 12.75 -0.29 -21.40
C ILE A 552 12.12 1.06 -21.12
N VAL A 553 12.70 2.12 -21.68
CA VAL A 553 12.06 3.44 -21.78
C VAL A 553 11.99 3.80 -23.26
N GLU A 554 10.78 3.92 -23.79
CA GLU A 554 10.52 4.21 -25.19
C GLU A 554 9.69 5.47 -25.34
N GLN A 555 9.92 6.19 -26.44
CA GLN A 555 9.01 7.22 -26.91
C GLN A 555 8.46 6.84 -28.26
N VAL A 556 7.15 6.84 -28.37
CA VAL A 556 6.44 6.59 -29.63
C VAL A 556 5.92 7.88 -30.21
N LYS A 557 6.08 8.06 -31.53
CA LYS A 557 5.50 9.17 -32.26
C LYS A 557 3.96 9.13 -32.17
N ALA A 558 3.35 10.25 -31.81
CA ALA A 558 1.91 10.38 -31.68
C ALA A 558 1.24 10.59 -33.07
N SER A 559 1.38 9.63 -33.99
CA SER A 559 0.63 9.62 -35.25
C SER A 559 -0.71 8.93 -35.07
N ASP A 560 -1.73 9.28 -35.87
CA ASP A 560 -3.05 8.65 -35.81
C ASP A 560 -2.98 7.12 -35.99
N GLU A 561 -2.09 6.62 -36.85
CA GLU A 561 -1.85 5.20 -37.08
C GLU A 561 -1.33 4.52 -35.80
N ASN A 562 -0.29 5.06 -35.18
CA ASN A 562 0.30 4.52 -33.95
C ASN A 562 -0.70 4.54 -32.80
N LEU A 563 -1.41 5.67 -32.62
CA LEU A 563 -2.41 5.81 -31.57
C LEU A 563 -3.56 4.80 -31.73
N LYS A 564 -4.01 4.57 -32.97
CA LYS A 564 -5.04 3.58 -33.27
C LYS A 564 -4.57 2.17 -32.88
N VAL A 565 -3.37 1.76 -33.24
CA VAL A 565 -2.81 0.45 -32.89
C VAL A 565 -2.76 0.29 -31.37
N ILE A 566 -2.20 1.27 -30.67
CA ILE A 566 -2.02 1.19 -29.22
C ILE A 566 -3.38 1.14 -28.51
N PHE A 567 -4.24 2.12 -28.76
CA PHE A 567 -5.45 2.29 -27.95
C PHE A 567 -6.54 1.27 -28.23
N THR A 568 -6.55 0.65 -29.41
CA THR A 568 -7.48 -0.46 -29.68
C THR A 568 -6.99 -1.79 -29.11
N GLN A 569 -5.68 -2.01 -29.04
CA GLN A 569 -5.11 -3.30 -28.62
C GLN A 569 -4.80 -3.37 -27.11
N ILE A 570 -4.63 -2.23 -26.43
CA ILE A 570 -4.31 -2.19 -25.00
C ILE A 570 -5.34 -2.88 -24.12
N ASN A 571 -6.62 -2.90 -24.52
CA ASN A 571 -7.68 -3.55 -23.77
C ASN A 571 -7.47 -5.07 -23.63
N ALA A 572 -6.74 -5.70 -24.54
CA ALA A 572 -6.44 -7.12 -24.50
C ALA A 572 -5.35 -7.46 -23.45
N SER A 573 -4.62 -6.45 -22.94
CA SER A 573 -3.52 -6.66 -21.99
C SER A 573 -3.98 -6.56 -20.53
N ALA A 574 -3.49 -7.47 -19.69
CA ALA A 574 -3.62 -7.41 -18.24
C ALA A 574 -2.41 -6.72 -17.57
N LYS A 575 -1.26 -6.68 -18.25
CA LYS A 575 0.02 -6.22 -17.69
C LYS A 575 0.45 -4.82 -18.16
N VAL A 576 -0.41 -4.13 -18.90
CA VAL A 576 -0.18 -2.77 -19.38
C VAL A 576 -1.32 -1.86 -18.95
N ALA A 577 -0.99 -0.72 -18.38
CA ALA A 577 -1.96 0.34 -18.10
C ALA A 577 -1.57 1.62 -18.84
N LEU A 578 -2.58 2.38 -19.27
CA LEU A 578 -2.44 3.68 -19.91
C LEU A 578 -2.78 4.78 -18.89
N ILE A 579 -1.85 5.69 -18.65
CA ILE A 579 -2.06 6.85 -17.77
C ILE A 579 -2.29 8.10 -18.63
N VAL A 580 -3.36 8.82 -18.34
CA VAL A 580 -3.76 10.07 -19.01
C VAL A 580 -3.89 11.23 -18.03
N SER A 581 -3.95 12.44 -18.55
CA SER A 581 -3.97 13.68 -17.76
C SER A 581 -5.24 13.82 -16.90
N ASP A 582 -6.41 13.52 -17.44
CA ASP A 582 -7.70 13.76 -16.81
C ASP A 582 -8.84 12.89 -17.38
N ASP A 583 -10.03 13.06 -16.81
CA ASP A 583 -11.22 12.30 -17.18
C ASP A 583 -11.72 12.66 -18.61
N GLU A 584 -11.53 13.90 -19.08
CA GLU A 584 -11.92 14.32 -20.43
C GLU A 584 -11.08 13.57 -21.48
N LYS A 585 -9.77 13.44 -21.25
CA LYS A 585 -8.88 12.68 -22.11
C LYS A 585 -9.23 11.18 -22.11
N LYS A 586 -9.57 10.65 -20.94
CA LYS A 586 -10.00 9.25 -20.80
C LYS A 586 -11.28 8.96 -21.60
N GLU A 587 -12.31 9.79 -21.44
CA GLU A 587 -13.55 9.65 -22.25
C GLU A 587 -13.29 9.81 -23.75
N TYR A 588 -12.46 10.78 -24.16
CA TYR A 588 -12.07 10.94 -25.55
C TYR A 588 -11.47 9.66 -26.15
N LEU A 589 -10.57 8.99 -25.40
CA LEU A 589 -9.95 7.74 -25.86
C LEU A 589 -10.94 6.59 -25.91
N LYS A 590 -11.87 6.54 -24.97
CA LYS A 590 -12.96 5.56 -24.95
C LYS A 590 -13.88 5.73 -26.15
N GLU A 591 -14.35 6.95 -26.42
CA GLU A 591 -15.25 7.24 -27.55
C GLU A 591 -14.58 7.03 -28.90
N LYS A 592 -13.34 7.50 -29.08
CA LYS A 592 -12.64 7.47 -30.37
C LYS A 592 -12.05 6.10 -30.73
N TYR A 593 -11.49 5.40 -29.73
CA TYR A 593 -10.72 4.17 -29.95
C TYR A 593 -11.27 2.94 -29.21
N GLY A 594 -12.33 3.08 -28.40
CA GLY A 594 -12.83 2.02 -27.53
C GLY A 594 -11.83 1.64 -26.42
N CYS A 595 -10.96 2.55 -26.02
CA CYS A 595 -9.93 2.30 -24.99
C CYS A 595 -10.56 2.37 -23.60
N GLU A 596 -10.73 1.22 -22.96
CA GLU A 596 -11.24 1.12 -21.58
C GLU A 596 -10.15 0.95 -20.53
N ASN A 597 -8.93 0.65 -20.94
CA ASN A 597 -7.79 0.42 -20.03
C ASN A 597 -6.96 1.72 -19.78
N ALA A 598 -7.64 2.88 -19.83
CA ALA A 598 -7.07 4.19 -19.54
C ALA A 598 -7.47 4.64 -18.13
N PHE A 599 -6.51 5.21 -17.42
CA PHE A 599 -6.64 5.66 -16.04
C PHE A 599 -6.13 7.08 -15.90
N THR A 600 -6.80 7.87 -15.09
CA THR A 600 -6.21 9.13 -14.64
C THR A 600 -5.12 8.87 -13.59
N ILE A 601 -4.22 9.82 -13.42
CA ILE A 601 -3.13 9.71 -12.43
C ILE A 601 -3.70 9.49 -11.01
N SER A 602 -4.83 10.12 -10.70
CA SER A 602 -5.48 10.00 -9.39
C SER A 602 -6.05 8.60 -9.16
N GLU A 603 -6.70 7.97 -10.15
CA GLU A 603 -7.19 6.60 -10.08
C GLU A 603 -6.06 5.57 -9.97
N PHE A 604 -4.89 5.93 -10.52
CA PHE A 604 -3.73 5.04 -10.57
C PHE A 604 -2.81 5.16 -9.35
N LYS A 605 -3.07 6.13 -8.48
CA LYS A 605 -2.29 6.32 -7.27
C LYS A 605 -2.35 5.10 -6.35
N GLY A 606 -1.18 4.68 -5.82
CA GLY A 606 -1.07 3.48 -4.98
C GLY A 606 -1.10 2.15 -5.75
N LYS A 607 -1.30 2.19 -7.07
CA LYS A 607 -1.29 1.02 -7.95
C LYS A 607 0.01 0.98 -8.76
N GLU A 608 0.40 -0.19 -9.21
CA GLU A 608 1.64 -0.45 -9.95
C GLU A 608 1.39 -1.49 -11.02
N PHE A 609 2.06 -1.32 -12.16
CA PHE A 609 2.02 -2.27 -13.25
C PHE A 609 3.41 -2.54 -13.80
N ASP A 610 3.60 -3.70 -14.37
CA ASP A 610 4.86 -4.05 -15.00
C ASP A 610 5.20 -3.12 -16.16
N ASN A 611 4.17 -2.72 -16.91
CA ASN A 611 4.31 -1.87 -18.09
C ASN A 611 3.32 -0.70 -18.01
N ILE A 612 3.81 0.52 -18.24
CA ILE A 612 2.99 1.73 -18.25
C ILE A 612 3.19 2.47 -19.58
N ILE A 613 2.08 2.92 -20.14
CA ILE A 613 2.06 3.90 -21.24
C ILE A 613 1.58 5.22 -20.63
N VAL A 614 2.34 6.30 -20.83
CA VAL A 614 1.99 7.65 -20.41
C VAL A 614 1.64 8.46 -21.64
N TYR A 615 0.41 8.98 -21.72
CA TYR A 615 -0.08 9.71 -22.87
C TYR A 615 -0.41 11.15 -22.55
N ASN A 616 0.24 12.06 -23.25
CA ASN A 616 -0.02 13.51 -23.25
C ASN A 616 0.07 14.23 -21.89
N ILE A 617 0.73 13.65 -20.89
CA ILE A 617 0.87 14.33 -19.58
C ILE A 617 1.67 15.63 -19.69
N LEU A 618 2.70 15.67 -20.55
CA LEU A 618 3.47 16.88 -20.78
C LEU A 618 2.78 17.78 -21.81
N SER A 619 2.18 17.22 -22.84
CA SER A 619 1.55 17.96 -23.94
C SER A 619 0.31 18.72 -23.51
N ASP A 620 -0.52 18.15 -22.64
CA ASP A 620 -1.76 18.79 -22.17
C ASP A 620 -1.48 20.00 -21.27
N TYR A 621 -0.33 20.04 -20.60
CA TYR A 621 0.12 21.12 -19.74
C TYR A 621 1.35 21.86 -20.29
N ALA A 622 1.53 21.83 -21.61
CA ALA A 622 2.72 22.42 -22.27
C ALA A 622 2.94 23.90 -21.90
N ASP A 623 1.86 24.69 -21.86
CA ASP A 623 1.94 26.11 -21.53
C ASP A 623 2.56 26.34 -20.12
N ILE A 624 2.22 25.50 -19.14
CA ILE A 624 2.73 25.56 -17.78
C ILE A 624 4.22 25.24 -17.73
N TYR A 625 4.64 24.19 -18.43
CA TYR A 625 6.07 23.85 -18.51
C TYR A 625 6.87 24.95 -19.21
N GLU A 626 6.31 25.57 -20.26
CA GLU A 626 6.95 26.69 -20.94
C GLU A 626 7.13 27.91 -20.04
N GLU A 627 6.13 28.26 -19.21
CA GLU A 627 6.25 29.35 -18.23
C GLU A 627 7.41 29.13 -17.28
N VAL A 628 7.58 27.89 -16.77
CA VAL A 628 8.69 27.54 -15.88
C VAL A 628 10.03 27.69 -16.58
N TYR A 629 10.12 27.27 -17.85
CA TYR A 629 11.37 27.38 -18.61
C TYR A 629 11.71 28.83 -18.97
N LYS A 630 10.71 29.67 -19.20
CA LYS A 630 10.88 31.12 -19.47
C LYS A 630 11.15 31.94 -18.20
N LYS A 631 10.95 31.36 -17.01
CA LYS A 631 11.10 32.04 -15.71
C LYS A 631 10.20 33.27 -15.54
N GLU A 632 9.02 33.30 -16.17
CA GLU A 632 8.16 34.48 -16.23
C GLU A 632 7.44 34.80 -14.90
N SER A 633 7.17 33.82 -14.05
CA SER A 633 6.74 34.03 -12.65
C SER A 633 6.86 32.73 -11.89
N LEU A 634 7.39 32.78 -10.64
CA LEU A 634 7.59 31.60 -9.85
C LEU A 634 6.43 31.40 -8.87
N LYS A 635 5.37 30.73 -9.32
CA LYS A 635 4.31 30.19 -8.48
C LYS A 635 4.63 28.72 -8.17
N GLU A 636 5.63 28.47 -7.36
CA GLU A 636 6.24 27.14 -7.19
C GLU A 636 5.29 26.05 -6.72
N GLY A 637 4.35 26.35 -5.85
CA GLY A 637 3.33 25.40 -5.40
C GLY A 637 2.47 24.90 -6.55
N HIS A 638 2.10 25.78 -7.48
CA HIS A 638 1.32 25.47 -8.66
C HIS A 638 2.11 24.60 -9.65
N TYR A 639 3.33 24.99 -9.99
CA TYR A 639 4.15 24.23 -10.93
C TYR A 639 4.54 22.85 -10.39
N SER A 640 4.82 22.77 -9.09
CA SER A 640 5.13 21.49 -8.45
C SER A 640 4.04 20.44 -8.61
N TYR A 641 2.77 20.85 -8.61
CA TYR A 641 1.65 19.94 -8.84
C TYR A 641 1.77 19.22 -10.19
N TYR A 642 2.09 19.93 -11.26
CA TYR A 642 2.20 19.34 -12.61
C TYR A 642 3.44 18.45 -12.74
N PHE A 643 4.58 18.89 -12.21
CA PHE A 643 5.79 18.06 -12.17
C PHE A 643 5.61 16.79 -11.36
N ASN A 644 4.91 16.86 -10.22
CA ASN A 644 4.60 15.69 -9.42
C ASN A 644 3.69 14.71 -10.18
N ARG A 645 2.70 15.21 -10.91
CA ARG A 645 1.83 14.35 -11.74
C ARG A 645 2.62 13.56 -12.77
N PHE A 646 3.53 14.21 -13.47
CA PHE A 646 4.40 13.53 -14.41
C PHE A 646 5.33 12.53 -13.71
N TYR A 647 5.99 12.94 -12.63
CA TYR A 647 6.85 12.06 -11.84
C TYR A 647 6.09 10.83 -11.30
N VAL A 648 4.90 11.02 -10.75
CA VAL A 648 4.08 9.91 -10.27
C VAL A 648 3.72 8.97 -11.41
N SER A 649 3.36 9.49 -12.59
CA SER A 649 3.00 8.65 -13.75
C SER A 649 4.12 7.72 -14.16
N ILE A 650 5.35 8.21 -14.24
CA ILE A 650 6.51 7.41 -14.67
C ILE A 650 6.97 6.40 -13.59
N THR A 651 6.82 6.76 -12.31
CA THR A 651 7.22 5.88 -11.19
C THR A 651 6.25 4.72 -10.93
N ARG A 652 5.11 4.67 -11.63
CA ARG A 652 4.15 3.55 -11.53
C ARG A 652 4.58 2.32 -12.31
N ALA A 653 5.50 2.46 -13.26
CA ALA A 653 6.02 1.35 -14.06
C ALA A 653 7.07 0.56 -13.27
N ASN A 654 6.90 -0.76 -13.18
CA ASN A 654 7.92 -1.63 -12.57
C ASN A 654 9.09 -1.87 -13.53
N TYR A 655 8.81 -2.21 -14.80
CA TYR A 655 9.81 -2.66 -15.73
C TYR A 655 9.92 -1.82 -16.99
N ASN A 656 8.80 -1.48 -17.65
CA ASN A 656 8.82 -0.82 -18.94
C ASN A 656 7.91 0.41 -18.96
N LEU A 657 8.39 1.46 -19.61
CA LEU A 657 7.71 2.75 -19.72
C LEU A 657 7.68 3.19 -21.18
N VAL A 658 6.51 3.54 -21.67
CA VAL A 658 6.32 4.14 -23.00
C VAL A 658 5.76 5.55 -22.83
N LEU A 659 6.38 6.52 -23.48
CA LEU A 659 5.92 7.90 -23.52
C LEU A 659 5.30 8.18 -24.88
N ILE A 660 4.13 8.80 -24.91
CA ILE A 660 3.47 9.28 -26.12
C ILE A 660 3.06 10.73 -25.88
N GLU A 661 3.68 11.67 -26.57
CA GLU A 661 3.42 13.09 -26.43
C GLU A 661 3.17 13.72 -27.79
N GLU A 662 2.07 14.46 -27.94
CA GLU A 662 1.71 15.14 -29.19
C GLU A 662 2.52 16.41 -29.41
N LYS A 663 3.00 17.03 -28.34
CA LYS A 663 3.82 18.25 -28.38
C LYS A 663 5.23 17.98 -27.89
N GLU A 664 6.20 18.55 -28.59
CA GLU A 664 7.59 18.56 -28.16
C GLU A 664 7.83 19.71 -27.19
N THR A 665 7.62 19.44 -25.90
CA THR A 665 7.86 20.43 -24.83
C THR A 665 9.36 20.53 -24.48
N GLU A 666 9.79 21.67 -23.91
CA GLU A 666 11.18 21.86 -23.47
C GLU A 666 11.63 20.80 -22.45
N ILE A 667 10.75 20.41 -21.53
CA ILE A 667 11.04 19.35 -20.57
C ILE A 667 11.26 17.98 -21.28
N LEU A 668 10.48 17.66 -22.32
CA LEU A 668 10.64 16.42 -23.07
C LEU A 668 11.97 16.41 -23.83
N LYS A 669 12.37 17.53 -24.43
CA LYS A 669 13.67 17.70 -25.10
C LYS A 669 14.82 17.47 -24.12
N GLU A 670 14.76 18.08 -22.94
CA GLU A 670 15.77 17.93 -21.90
C GLU A 670 15.87 16.48 -21.40
N ILE A 671 14.73 15.80 -21.24
CA ILE A 671 14.69 14.37 -20.88
C ILE A 671 15.37 13.53 -21.97
N LYS A 672 15.05 13.76 -23.25
CA LYS A 672 15.64 13.04 -24.39
C LYS A 672 17.15 13.21 -24.42
N GLU A 673 17.62 14.45 -24.32
CA GLU A 673 19.04 14.76 -24.34
C GLU A 673 19.79 14.03 -23.19
N LYS A 674 19.25 14.07 -21.99
CA LYS A 674 19.90 13.44 -20.83
C LYS A 674 19.81 11.92 -20.77
N LEU A 675 18.75 11.31 -21.31
CA LEU A 675 18.64 9.86 -21.41
C LEU A 675 19.51 9.28 -22.55
N GLY A 676 19.69 10.02 -23.63
CA GLY A 676 20.47 9.59 -24.78
C GLY A 676 20.05 8.20 -25.28
N ASP A 677 21.01 7.28 -25.41
CA ASP A 677 20.78 5.90 -25.89
C ASP A 677 19.89 5.04 -24.97
N ASN A 678 19.57 5.51 -23.76
CA ASN A 678 18.65 4.79 -22.86
C ASN A 678 17.18 5.04 -23.20
N LEU A 679 16.87 5.99 -24.10
CA LEU A 679 15.55 6.24 -24.65
C LEU A 679 15.48 5.79 -26.11
N ARG A 680 14.68 4.77 -26.40
CA ARG A 680 14.43 4.34 -27.77
C ARG A 680 13.28 5.14 -28.37
N TYR A 681 13.51 5.76 -29.53
CA TYR A 681 12.46 6.42 -30.31
C TYR A 681 11.87 5.48 -31.36
N ILE A 682 10.54 5.41 -31.43
CA ILE A 682 9.79 4.59 -32.37
C ILE A 682 8.94 5.50 -33.26
N GLU A 683 9.24 5.52 -34.57
CA GLU A 683 8.52 6.31 -35.57
C GLU A 683 7.17 5.69 -35.91
N ASN A 684 7.14 4.37 -36.19
CA ASN A 684 5.97 3.64 -36.62
C ASN A 684 5.85 2.32 -35.89
N ILE A 685 4.60 1.93 -35.56
CA ILE A 685 4.24 0.64 -34.99
C ILE A 685 3.20 -0.03 -35.90
N ASP A 686 3.45 -1.27 -36.29
CA ASP A 686 2.50 -2.07 -37.06
C ASP A 686 1.61 -2.89 -36.10
N THR A 687 2.16 -3.33 -34.98
CA THR A 687 1.46 -4.10 -33.94
C THR A 687 1.85 -3.66 -32.54
N PHE A 688 0.99 -3.93 -31.56
CA PHE A 688 1.28 -3.65 -30.16
C PHE A 688 2.54 -4.37 -29.62
N LYS A 689 2.95 -5.47 -30.27
CA LYS A 689 4.17 -6.22 -29.92
C LYS A 689 5.44 -5.43 -30.21
N ASP A 690 5.40 -4.46 -31.10
CA ASP A 690 6.56 -3.63 -31.47
C ASP A 690 7.01 -2.73 -30.31
N LEU A 691 6.16 -2.58 -29.29
CA LEU A 691 6.48 -1.88 -28.03
C LEU A 691 7.38 -2.68 -27.07
N ASN A 692 7.76 -3.92 -27.39
CA ASN A 692 8.65 -4.77 -26.58
C ASN A 692 8.28 -4.86 -25.09
N LEU A 693 6.97 -4.80 -24.76
CA LEU A 693 6.49 -4.81 -23.39
C LEU A 693 6.44 -6.22 -22.76
N GLY A 694 7.03 -7.22 -23.40
CA GLY A 694 7.07 -8.60 -22.91
C GLY A 694 5.73 -9.34 -23.07
N GLU A 695 5.44 -10.28 -22.17
CA GLU A 695 4.15 -10.97 -22.14
C GLU A 695 3.05 -10.03 -21.69
N LEU A 696 2.05 -9.84 -22.54
CA LEU A 696 0.97 -8.89 -22.33
C LEU A 696 -0.29 -9.53 -21.73
N ILE A 697 -0.41 -10.85 -21.89
CA ILE A 697 -1.59 -11.59 -21.42
C ILE A 697 -1.32 -12.03 -19.98
N GLY A 698 -2.05 -11.46 -19.04
CA GLY A 698 -2.10 -11.94 -17.67
C GLY A 698 -2.98 -13.18 -17.53
N ASP A 699 -2.73 -14.00 -16.51
CA ASP A 699 -3.65 -15.07 -16.17
C ASP A 699 -4.96 -14.52 -15.54
N SER A 700 -5.95 -15.38 -15.40
CA SER A 700 -7.25 -15.02 -14.86
C SER A 700 -7.17 -14.50 -13.42
N SER A 701 -6.28 -15.06 -12.62
CA SER A 701 -6.06 -14.68 -11.21
C SER A 701 -5.44 -13.29 -11.11
N GLU A 702 -4.48 -12.94 -11.98
CA GLU A 702 -3.91 -11.59 -12.04
C GLU A 702 -5.00 -10.55 -12.37
N LEU A 703 -5.86 -10.82 -13.39
CA LEU A 703 -6.97 -9.95 -13.73
C LEU A 703 -7.94 -9.76 -12.56
N PHE A 704 -8.31 -10.86 -11.89
CA PHE A 704 -9.17 -10.80 -10.72
C PHE A 704 -8.56 -9.94 -9.60
N ASN A 705 -7.30 -10.16 -9.27
CA ASN A 705 -6.59 -9.41 -8.21
C ASN A 705 -6.49 -7.91 -8.53
N ILE A 706 -6.27 -7.54 -9.79
CA ILE A 706 -6.29 -6.14 -10.22
C ILE A 706 -7.69 -5.57 -10.06
N GLY A 707 -8.72 -6.28 -10.50
CA GLY A 707 -10.13 -5.89 -10.33
C GLY A 707 -10.47 -5.65 -8.86
N MET A 708 -10.01 -6.52 -7.96
CA MET A 708 -10.21 -6.37 -6.52
C MET A 708 -9.56 -5.10 -5.94
N LYS A 709 -8.36 -4.72 -6.41
CA LYS A 709 -7.71 -3.47 -5.97
C LYS A 709 -8.55 -2.24 -6.30
N PHE A 710 -9.12 -2.19 -7.50
CA PHE A 710 -10.04 -1.12 -7.92
C PHE A 710 -11.36 -1.17 -7.14
N PHE A 711 -11.88 -2.36 -6.89
CA PHE A 711 -13.12 -2.56 -6.14
C PHE A 711 -13.01 -2.09 -4.68
N TYR A 712 -11.89 -2.36 -4.00
CA TYR A 712 -11.64 -1.87 -2.64
C TYR A 712 -11.58 -0.33 -2.57
N ASP A 713 -11.04 0.31 -3.58
CA ASP A 713 -10.98 1.78 -3.68
C ASP A 713 -12.29 2.39 -4.24
N GLU A 714 -13.35 1.57 -4.43
CA GLU A 714 -14.67 1.96 -4.94
C GLU A 714 -14.66 2.51 -6.39
N GLU A 715 -13.64 2.15 -7.15
CA GLU A 715 -13.52 2.46 -8.58
C GLU A 715 -14.17 1.36 -9.41
N TYR A 716 -15.51 1.28 -9.35
CA TYR A 716 -16.28 0.14 -9.84
C TYR A 716 -16.23 -0.03 -11.36
N ALA A 717 -16.18 1.06 -12.13
CA ALA A 717 -16.08 0.98 -13.60
C ALA A 717 -14.79 0.26 -14.02
N GLN A 718 -13.66 0.59 -13.39
CA GLN A 718 -12.38 -0.04 -13.62
C GLN A 718 -12.39 -1.48 -13.13
N ALA A 719 -12.91 -1.72 -11.92
CA ALA A 719 -13.05 -3.08 -11.37
C ALA A 719 -13.82 -4.00 -12.33
N LYS A 720 -14.96 -3.51 -12.87
CA LYS A 720 -15.78 -4.24 -13.83
C LYS A 720 -15.00 -4.68 -15.07
N ASN A 721 -14.19 -3.75 -15.65
CA ASN A 721 -13.39 -4.07 -16.83
C ASN A 721 -12.46 -5.28 -16.58
N TYR A 722 -11.85 -5.38 -15.41
CA TYR A 722 -11.00 -6.52 -15.06
C TYR A 722 -11.80 -7.78 -14.74
N PHE A 723 -12.90 -7.68 -13.98
CA PHE A 723 -13.75 -8.84 -13.65
C PHE A 723 -14.39 -9.49 -14.87
N THR A 724 -14.83 -8.71 -15.87
CA THR A 724 -15.41 -9.26 -17.11
C THR A 724 -14.43 -10.08 -17.93
N ARG A 725 -13.14 -9.87 -17.75
CA ARG A 725 -12.05 -10.56 -18.44
C ARG A 725 -11.46 -11.73 -17.64
N SER A 726 -11.82 -11.84 -16.37
CA SER A 726 -11.41 -12.93 -15.50
C SER A 726 -12.43 -14.06 -15.53
N VAL A 727 -11.95 -15.30 -15.45
CA VAL A 727 -12.77 -16.53 -15.31
C VAL A 727 -12.75 -17.08 -13.89
N GLU A 728 -12.17 -16.32 -12.94
CA GLU A 728 -12.17 -16.71 -11.53
C GLU A 728 -13.60 -16.81 -10.98
N PRO A 729 -13.82 -17.65 -9.95
CA PRO A 729 -15.13 -17.73 -9.30
C PRO A 729 -15.64 -16.36 -8.88
N ASN A 730 -16.94 -16.11 -9.08
CA ASN A 730 -17.61 -14.85 -8.81
C ASN A 730 -17.23 -13.63 -9.67
N SER A 731 -16.25 -13.70 -10.56
CA SER A 731 -15.87 -12.56 -11.42
C SER A 731 -17.05 -11.94 -12.15
N ASN A 732 -17.87 -12.77 -12.80
CA ASN A 732 -19.07 -12.31 -13.53
C ASN A 732 -20.11 -11.67 -12.60
N ASN A 733 -20.26 -12.18 -11.38
CA ASN A 733 -21.19 -11.62 -10.40
C ASN A 733 -20.68 -10.28 -9.86
N LEU A 734 -19.38 -10.19 -9.56
CA LEU A 734 -18.73 -8.93 -9.16
C LEU A 734 -18.81 -7.87 -10.26
N ALA A 735 -18.65 -8.26 -11.54
CA ALA A 735 -18.80 -7.34 -12.66
C ALA A 735 -20.22 -6.74 -12.74
N LYS A 736 -21.26 -7.54 -12.51
CA LYS A 736 -22.66 -7.06 -12.44
C LYS A 736 -22.89 -6.17 -11.22
N ILE A 737 -22.30 -6.51 -10.08
CA ILE A 737 -22.40 -5.72 -8.87
C ILE A 737 -21.71 -4.36 -9.03
N CYS A 738 -20.63 -4.27 -9.79
CA CYS A 738 -19.99 -3.00 -10.10
C CYS A 738 -20.99 -2.02 -10.77
N ASP A 739 -21.81 -2.48 -11.69
CA ASP A 739 -22.84 -1.64 -12.33
C ASP A 739 -23.89 -1.11 -11.33
N LEU A 740 -24.29 -1.94 -10.38
CA LEU A 740 -25.23 -1.54 -9.33
C LEU A 740 -24.56 -0.53 -8.37
N PHE A 741 -23.26 -0.71 -8.07
CA PHE A 741 -22.53 0.11 -7.11
C PHE A 741 -22.12 1.47 -7.67
N GLU A 742 -22.04 1.63 -8.98
CA GLU A 742 -21.90 2.92 -9.65
C GLU A 742 -23.10 3.85 -9.42
N GLN A 743 -24.27 3.27 -9.22
CA GLN A 743 -25.45 4.00 -8.82
C GLN A 743 -25.33 4.33 -7.32
N GLU A 744 -25.71 5.56 -6.92
CA GLU A 744 -25.70 5.96 -5.52
C GLU A 744 -26.62 5.05 -4.71
N GLY A 745 -26.04 4.11 -3.95
CA GLY A 745 -26.75 3.16 -3.09
C GLY A 745 -26.19 3.18 -1.67
N LYS A 746 -27.02 2.81 -0.69
CA LYS A 746 -26.59 2.72 0.71
C LYS A 746 -25.61 1.56 0.88
N TYR A 747 -24.60 1.74 1.73
CA TYR A 747 -23.61 0.69 2.02
C TYR A 747 -24.23 -0.61 2.56
N ASP A 748 -25.35 -0.51 3.29
CA ASP A 748 -26.08 -1.70 3.76
C ASP A 748 -26.65 -2.53 2.62
N GLU A 749 -27.27 -1.88 1.64
CA GLU A 749 -27.81 -2.52 0.42
C GLU A 749 -26.70 -3.14 -0.41
N LYS A 750 -25.57 -2.43 -0.59
CA LYS A 750 -24.36 -2.96 -1.23
C LYS A 750 -23.81 -4.21 -0.50
N GLY A 751 -23.84 -4.21 0.82
CA GLY A 751 -23.50 -5.37 1.64
C GLY A 751 -24.42 -6.57 1.41
N ASP A 752 -25.73 -6.35 1.27
CA ASP A 752 -26.70 -7.40 0.97
C ASP A 752 -26.46 -8.04 -0.40
N GLU A 753 -26.16 -7.27 -1.42
CA GLU A 753 -25.83 -7.80 -2.76
C GLU A 753 -24.57 -8.69 -2.73
N LEU A 754 -23.52 -8.24 -2.05
CA LEU A 754 -22.29 -9.03 -1.86
C LEU A 754 -22.53 -10.32 -1.05
N PHE A 755 -23.40 -10.25 -0.05
CA PHE A 755 -23.82 -11.43 0.71
C PHE A 755 -24.53 -12.45 -0.19
N HIS A 756 -25.40 -12.01 -1.08
CA HIS A 756 -26.16 -12.89 -1.97
C HIS A 756 -25.27 -13.68 -2.93
N ILE A 757 -24.15 -13.12 -3.37
CA ILE A 757 -23.17 -13.83 -4.21
C ILE A 757 -22.12 -14.63 -3.44
N GLY A 758 -22.19 -14.63 -2.09
CA GLY A 758 -21.30 -15.39 -1.23
C GLY A 758 -19.97 -14.67 -0.89
N GLU A 759 -19.81 -13.40 -1.24
CA GLU A 759 -18.64 -12.58 -0.94
C GLU A 759 -18.72 -12.00 0.48
N TYR A 760 -18.69 -12.89 1.48
CA TYR A 760 -18.96 -12.54 2.89
C TYR A 760 -17.93 -11.57 3.48
N LYS A 761 -16.66 -11.66 3.10
CA LYS A 761 -15.60 -10.75 3.56
C LYS A 761 -15.83 -9.32 3.03
N LEU A 762 -16.23 -9.21 1.77
CA LEU A 762 -16.61 -7.91 1.18
C LEU A 762 -17.89 -7.38 1.80
N ALA A 763 -18.93 -8.20 1.91
CA ALA A 763 -20.19 -7.82 2.56
C ALA A 763 -19.96 -7.28 3.98
N GLN A 764 -19.09 -7.93 4.75
CA GLN A 764 -18.70 -7.49 6.08
C GLN A 764 -18.12 -6.07 6.07
N THR A 765 -17.23 -5.77 5.12
CA THR A 765 -16.64 -4.42 4.98
C THR A 765 -17.70 -3.36 4.69
N TYR A 766 -18.71 -3.69 3.88
CA TYR A 766 -19.79 -2.76 3.56
C TYR A 766 -20.77 -2.57 4.73
N TYR A 767 -21.05 -3.62 5.49
CA TYR A 767 -21.85 -3.50 6.73
C TYR A 767 -21.12 -2.69 7.80
N GLU A 768 -19.80 -2.80 7.92
CA GLU A 768 -18.98 -1.94 8.79
C GLU A 768 -19.15 -0.46 8.40
N LYS A 769 -19.04 -0.14 7.10
CA LYS A 769 -19.24 1.22 6.57
C LYS A 769 -20.68 1.73 6.80
N ALA A 770 -21.66 0.85 6.79
CA ALA A 770 -23.07 1.15 7.05
C ALA A 770 -23.40 1.30 8.55
N TYR A 771 -22.46 1.00 9.46
CA TYR A 771 -22.73 0.85 10.90
C TYR A 771 -23.80 -0.21 11.22
N ASN A 772 -23.94 -1.21 10.36
CA ASN A 772 -24.77 -2.36 10.62
C ASN A 772 -23.95 -3.47 11.28
N PHE A 773 -23.66 -3.28 12.56
CA PHE A 773 -22.78 -4.20 13.30
C PHE A 773 -23.41 -5.58 13.55
N GLU A 774 -24.73 -5.67 13.51
CA GLU A 774 -25.43 -6.96 13.57
C GLU A 774 -25.10 -7.81 12.33
N LYS A 775 -25.32 -7.27 11.12
CA LYS A 775 -24.96 -7.96 9.88
C LYS A 775 -23.45 -8.18 9.77
N TYR A 776 -22.62 -7.23 10.22
CA TYR A 776 -21.17 -7.37 10.29
C TYR A 776 -20.75 -8.59 11.13
N ALA A 777 -21.33 -8.76 12.34
CA ALA A 777 -21.05 -9.89 13.21
C ALA A 777 -21.49 -11.23 12.61
N ILE A 778 -22.66 -11.25 11.94
CA ILE A 778 -23.20 -12.45 11.29
C ILE A 778 -22.28 -12.95 10.17
N MET A 779 -21.52 -12.07 9.49
CA MET A 779 -20.60 -12.49 8.41
C MET A 779 -19.55 -13.48 8.89
N TYR A 780 -19.10 -13.39 10.14
CA TYR A 780 -18.17 -14.40 10.70
C TYR A 780 -18.71 -15.82 10.64
N LEU A 781 -20.03 -15.99 10.73
CA LEU A 781 -20.68 -17.30 10.69
C LEU A 781 -20.71 -17.89 9.27
N TYR A 782 -20.53 -17.05 8.24
CA TYR A 782 -20.56 -17.45 6.84
C TYR A 782 -19.18 -17.56 6.21
N MET A 783 -18.13 -17.03 6.84
CA MET A 783 -16.76 -17.07 6.30
C MET A 783 -16.20 -18.50 6.36
N ASN A 784 -15.94 -19.09 5.19
CA ASN A 784 -15.39 -20.45 5.09
C ASN A 784 -13.89 -20.54 5.36
N ASN A 785 -13.17 -19.41 5.39
CA ASN A 785 -11.70 -19.36 5.52
C ASN A 785 -11.20 -19.43 6.97
N LEU A 786 -12.08 -19.34 7.94
CA LEU A 786 -11.75 -19.45 9.36
C LEU A 786 -12.14 -20.83 9.88
N SER A 787 -11.35 -21.40 10.80
CA SER A 787 -11.80 -22.59 11.52
C SER A 787 -13.08 -22.25 12.30
N TYR A 788 -13.98 -23.22 12.45
CA TYR A 788 -15.25 -23.03 13.15
C TYR A 788 -15.09 -22.39 14.53
N GLU A 789 -14.10 -22.82 15.31
CA GLU A 789 -13.81 -22.26 16.63
C GLU A 789 -13.34 -20.81 16.55
N LYS A 790 -12.53 -20.47 15.53
CA LYS A 790 -12.07 -19.12 15.28
C LYS A 790 -13.23 -18.21 14.88
N GLN A 791 -14.12 -18.66 14.00
CA GLN A 791 -15.34 -17.92 13.60
C GLN A 791 -16.22 -17.58 14.80
N LEU A 792 -16.47 -18.55 15.67
CA LEU A 792 -17.28 -18.33 16.86
C LEU A 792 -16.63 -17.36 17.86
N ARG A 793 -15.32 -17.45 18.07
CA ARG A 793 -14.60 -16.50 18.93
C ARG A 793 -14.71 -15.07 18.39
N GLU A 794 -14.51 -14.91 17.09
CA GLU A 794 -14.61 -13.58 16.46
C GLU A 794 -16.03 -13.04 16.51
N PHE A 795 -17.00 -13.86 16.25
CA PHE A 795 -18.40 -13.49 16.37
C PHE A 795 -18.71 -12.99 17.80
N TYR A 796 -18.27 -13.71 18.84
CA TYR A 796 -18.44 -13.32 20.23
C TYR A 796 -17.73 -12.00 20.56
N LYS A 797 -16.46 -11.86 20.15
CA LYS A 797 -15.70 -10.63 20.38
C LYS A 797 -16.39 -9.44 19.70
N CYS A 798 -16.96 -9.65 18.53
CA CYS A 798 -17.71 -8.62 17.82
C CYS A 798 -18.98 -8.22 18.58
N LEU A 799 -19.77 -9.19 19.06
CA LEU A 799 -20.96 -8.91 19.83
C LEU A 799 -20.65 -8.12 21.11
N ASP A 800 -19.63 -8.56 21.85
CA ASP A 800 -19.19 -7.94 23.10
C ASP A 800 -18.66 -6.52 22.87
N LYS A 801 -17.76 -6.37 21.86
CA LYS A 801 -17.17 -5.07 21.47
C LYS A 801 -18.23 -4.04 21.06
N GLN A 802 -19.28 -4.48 20.39
CA GLN A 802 -20.34 -3.60 19.86
C GLN A 802 -21.54 -3.50 20.81
N GLY A 803 -21.52 -4.19 21.96
CA GLY A 803 -22.63 -4.21 22.91
C GLY A 803 -23.91 -4.83 22.36
N ILE A 804 -23.78 -5.77 21.39
CA ILE A 804 -24.92 -6.41 20.72
C ILE A 804 -25.43 -7.55 21.58
N ASN A 805 -26.74 -7.51 21.92
CA ASN A 805 -27.40 -8.61 22.62
C ASN A 805 -27.64 -9.77 21.62
N PHE A 806 -27.14 -10.95 21.98
CA PHE A 806 -27.36 -12.13 21.16
C PHE A 806 -28.84 -12.49 20.95
N SER A 807 -29.69 -12.27 21.97
CA SER A 807 -31.12 -12.53 21.85
C SER A 807 -31.78 -11.69 20.77
N ASP A 808 -31.48 -10.39 20.76
CA ASP A 808 -32.05 -9.43 19.80
C ASP A 808 -31.53 -9.75 18.39
N LEU A 809 -30.25 -10.06 18.27
CA LEU A 809 -29.65 -10.49 17.01
C LEU A 809 -30.30 -11.75 16.44
N PHE A 810 -30.57 -12.75 17.31
CA PHE A 810 -31.24 -13.97 16.90
C PHE A 810 -32.70 -13.72 16.47
N ASP A 811 -33.42 -12.85 17.15
CA ASP A 811 -34.79 -12.51 16.77
C ASP A 811 -34.88 -11.80 15.46
N ASN A 812 -33.91 -10.93 15.14
CA ASN A 812 -33.85 -10.19 13.87
C ASN A 812 -33.34 -11.03 12.68
N TYR A 813 -32.40 -11.94 12.94
CA TYR A 813 -31.66 -12.66 11.88
C TYR A 813 -31.67 -14.19 12.08
N GLY A 814 -32.62 -14.75 12.83
CA GLY A 814 -32.65 -16.16 13.20
C GLY A 814 -32.62 -17.13 12.00
N TYR A 815 -33.18 -16.71 10.84
CA TYR A 815 -33.14 -17.49 9.61
C TYR A 815 -31.71 -17.69 9.06
N ARG A 816 -30.75 -16.79 9.39
CA ARG A 816 -29.35 -16.92 8.98
C ARG A 816 -28.56 -17.91 9.85
N PHE A 817 -29.08 -18.31 11.01
CA PHE A 817 -28.51 -19.32 11.88
C PHE A 817 -28.87 -20.76 11.49
N ASP A 818 -29.83 -20.97 10.58
CA ASP A 818 -30.22 -22.32 10.13
C ASP A 818 -29.06 -23.10 9.53
N LYS A 819 -28.22 -22.44 8.74
CA LYS A 819 -27.00 -23.03 8.18
C LYS A 819 -25.97 -23.36 9.27
N LEU A 820 -25.84 -22.52 10.27
CA LEU A 820 -24.99 -22.73 11.43
C LEU A 820 -25.50 -23.89 12.29
N HIS A 821 -26.81 -24.01 12.51
CA HIS A 821 -27.42 -25.09 13.23
C HIS A 821 -27.09 -26.46 12.63
N ASN A 822 -27.15 -26.59 11.31
CA ASN A 822 -26.79 -27.83 10.61
C ASN A 822 -25.29 -28.16 10.73
N ILE A 823 -24.42 -27.16 10.69
CA ILE A 823 -22.97 -27.32 10.90
C ILE A 823 -22.68 -27.73 12.34
N LEU A 824 -23.35 -27.11 13.31
CA LEU A 824 -23.25 -27.40 14.75
C LEU A 824 -23.70 -28.81 15.07
N LYS A 825 -24.88 -29.19 14.57
CA LYS A 825 -25.46 -30.51 14.79
C LYS A 825 -24.56 -31.67 14.34
N ASN A 826 -23.80 -31.44 13.25
CA ASN A 826 -22.87 -32.42 12.69
C ASN A 826 -21.52 -32.47 13.43
N LYS A 827 -21.07 -31.39 14.04
CA LYS A 827 -19.77 -31.30 14.73
C LYS A 827 -19.83 -31.55 16.24
N ILE A 828 -20.91 -31.20 16.91
CA ILE A 828 -21.10 -31.53 18.37
C ILE A 828 -20.96 -33.06 18.61
N LYS A 829 -21.30 -33.89 17.62
CA LYS A 829 -21.06 -35.35 17.72
C LYS A 829 -19.57 -35.71 17.71
N LYS A 830 -18.67 -34.84 17.22
CA LYS A 830 -17.21 -35.11 17.13
C LYS A 830 -16.38 -34.48 18.27
N THR A 831 -16.88 -33.44 18.97
CA THR A 831 -16.09 -32.62 19.93
C THR A 831 -16.19 -33.05 21.40
N ASN A 832 -16.99 -34.04 21.76
CA ASN A 832 -17.01 -34.56 23.13
C ASN A 832 -15.72 -35.24 23.63
N LYS A 833 -14.64 -35.17 22.83
CA LYS A 833 -13.32 -35.75 23.16
C LYS A 833 -12.19 -34.74 23.43
N LEU A 834 -12.40 -33.44 23.25
CA LEU A 834 -11.30 -32.45 23.27
C LEU A 834 -11.42 -31.32 24.33
N SER A 835 -12.29 -31.44 25.33
CA SER A 835 -12.68 -30.31 26.20
C SER A 835 -11.93 -30.18 27.53
N SER A 836 -10.77 -30.80 27.75
CA SER A 836 -10.15 -30.79 29.09
C SER A 836 -9.09 -29.70 29.39
N ASN A 837 -8.60 -28.91 28.37
CA ASN A 837 -7.43 -28.04 28.61
C ASN A 837 -7.60 -26.54 28.33
N ILE A 838 -8.80 -26.00 28.03
CA ILE A 838 -8.99 -24.55 27.78
C ILE A 838 -10.12 -24.03 28.68
N GLY A 839 -9.83 -23.84 29.96
CA GLY A 839 -10.78 -23.33 30.94
C GLY A 839 -11.08 -21.84 30.73
N LEU A 840 -12.31 -21.40 30.99
CA LEU A 840 -12.95 -20.08 31.04
C LEU A 840 -13.44 -19.44 29.72
N LYS A 841 -12.71 -19.44 28.62
CA LYS A 841 -13.22 -18.86 27.34
C LYS A 841 -14.21 -19.81 26.62
N ILE A 842 -14.16 -21.10 26.89
CA ILE A 842 -15.07 -22.12 26.33
C ILE A 842 -16.48 -22.03 26.98
N LYS A 843 -16.58 -21.54 28.21
CA LYS A 843 -17.86 -21.42 28.89
C LYS A 843 -18.84 -20.52 28.10
N ASN A 844 -18.37 -19.46 27.55
CA ASN A 844 -19.19 -18.50 26.77
C ASN A 844 -19.62 -19.07 25.42
N VAL A 845 -18.73 -19.79 24.72
CA VAL A 845 -19.07 -20.47 23.46
C VAL A 845 -20.10 -21.57 23.67
N ASN A 846 -19.96 -22.39 24.73
CA ASN A 846 -20.91 -23.42 25.06
C ASN A 846 -22.26 -22.86 25.52
N GLN A 847 -22.26 -21.69 26.16
CA GLN A 847 -23.49 -20.98 26.56
C GLN A 847 -24.23 -20.48 25.30
N LEU A 848 -23.51 -19.87 24.32
CA LEU A 848 -24.10 -19.45 23.04
C LEU A 848 -24.69 -20.64 22.28
N LEU A 849 -23.95 -21.74 22.22
CA LEU A 849 -24.43 -22.96 21.59
C LEU A 849 -25.71 -23.48 22.29
N GLY A 850 -25.75 -23.37 23.61
CA GLY A 850 -26.93 -23.69 24.43
C GLY A 850 -28.10 -22.77 24.10
N ASP A 851 -27.88 -21.48 23.99
CA ASP A 851 -28.91 -20.48 23.71
C ASP A 851 -29.41 -20.58 22.25
N ILE A 852 -28.52 -20.79 21.26
CA ILE A 852 -28.89 -21.11 19.89
C ILE A 852 -29.77 -22.37 19.84
N ASN A 853 -29.36 -23.46 20.50
CA ASN A 853 -30.12 -24.69 20.53
C ASN A 853 -31.49 -24.53 21.22
N LYS A 854 -31.57 -23.77 22.32
CA LYS A 854 -32.86 -23.49 22.99
C LYS A 854 -33.83 -22.73 22.09
N LYS A 855 -33.34 -21.69 21.40
CA LYS A 855 -34.20 -20.88 20.50
C LYS A 855 -34.59 -21.60 19.23
N MET A 856 -33.70 -22.45 18.67
CA MET A 856 -33.99 -23.25 17.48
C MET A 856 -34.98 -24.41 17.78
N ASN A 857 -34.94 -24.99 19.00
CA ASN A 857 -35.87 -26.04 19.40
C ASN A 857 -37.23 -25.47 19.90
N GLY A 858 -37.31 -24.16 20.10
CA GLY A 858 -38.56 -23.46 20.43
C GLY A 858 -39.34 -22.93 19.24
N ARG A 859 -38.78 -23.06 18.02
CA ARG A 859 -39.45 -22.86 16.73
C ARG A 859 -39.85 -24.21 16.17
#